data_768d9bccb5f472d7295f632c7a5929a4
#
_entry.id   768d9bccb5f472d7295f632c7a5929a4
#
_cell.length_a   1.000
_cell.length_b   1.000
_cell.length_c   1.000
_cell.angle_alpha   90.00
_cell.angle_beta   90.00
_cell.angle_gamma   90.00
#
_symmetry.space_group_name_H-M   'P 1'
#
loop_
_entity.id
_entity.type
_entity.pdbx_description
1 polymer ?
#
loop_
_entity_poly.entity_id
_entity_poly.type
_entity_poly.pdbx_seq_one_letter_code
_entity_poly.pdbx_strand_id
1 'polypeptide(L)'
;MDVGDMGDAGSNGRTSPAGRSLREYRQAPDCRHSDVHSRDTRLIPASPRGMNHEMASAHPTATAPASTQPVNIVPDPTVLASDLGKSFQRSAEEIVPWFVAQMPRMYFEDTSATEVANHLRAIIAARASGQPLHLTLHSDDRRQWTIIREGNKPGVLAEVVRSLPMSPSLRAAKIHGSKDGAIVLDTFEFGERSPFTGTTPEQTEKLKATIAFANSHAKDWTESAIRAYFAGCAADYIATLTPHRLNKHRLLLQSVSGSEGTAVETEPELEGQLTRMTIAFSNARARTMLERCAHVLSRGGINIQRAYLDQVADPPFGSVTMLGFVIQTQDGKSVDTSSAAWKQVAHDLTRIKWIDSESIWLANRHEGMTLDEAELILGLCTLSHQHLVHRDRLLFSIERILATAERTITITRQIADLFRARFNPAAPLDDAHFNKRAAALRADIGTKDDPEGTATILVALLDAVEATFRTNFFLAKRFGLSMRIDPSYLRDDRRPELPYGTFFVIGRGFFGFHNRFKEIARGGLRVVKPSNAAQHSRERERVFDEVYGLSWAQQQKNKDIPEGGAKAAILLEPESDITRCVKSFVDSLLDLITDDPAVRKQVVDRFGSRELIYLGPDENITPDHIEWIVSRARARKYAMPDAFMSSKPGAGINHKVYGVTSEGVNVFLEVALRARGIDPRKQPFTVKITGGPDGDVAGNMIRILDRDYGNNARIVGIADGSGVGEDPDGLDHTELLRLFKEALPIAKFDPKKLGKHGAVVPVEAPGGVMIRNTLHNRLKADAFIPGGGRPATINESNWRDYLTKDGKPSAPIIVEGANLFLTPGARKELFAAGCLIFKDSSANKCGVICSSYEIGASMLLDEKSFMPALKRNC
;
A
#
# COMPACT_ATOMS: atom_id res chain seq x y z
N MET A 1 54.01 -9.45 27.22
CA MET A 1 54.97 -8.80 28.13
C MET A 1 54.16 -7.77 28.85
N ASP A 2 53.78 -8.19 29.93
CA ASP A 2 53.83 -7.79 31.38
C ASP A 2 52.98 -6.60 31.70
N VAL A 3 51.88 -6.82 32.36
CA VAL A 3 51.53 -6.92 33.78
C VAL A 3 52.18 -5.84 34.66
N GLY A 4 51.37 -5.01 35.24
CA GLY A 4 51.71 -4.07 36.33
C GLY A 4 50.45 -3.61 37.06
N ASP A 5 50.15 -4.34 38.09
CA ASP A 5 49.17 -4.17 39.15
C ASP A 5 49.68 -3.05 40.12
N MET A 6 48.69 -2.32 40.72
CA MET A 6 48.76 -1.58 42.02
C MET A 6 47.65 -0.53 41.98
N GLY A 7 46.67 -0.43 42.85
CA GLY A 7 46.67 -0.60 44.29
C GLY A 7 45.60 0.35 44.83
N ASP A 8 44.81 -0.17 45.66
CA ASP A 8 43.75 0.41 46.48
C ASP A 8 44.15 1.68 47.25
N ALA A 9 43.31 2.71 47.28
CA ALA A 9 43.12 3.58 48.46
C ALA A 9 42.07 4.69 48.31
N GLY A 10 41.12 4.72 49.20
CA GLY A 10 40.59 6.00 49.73
C GLY A 10 39.16 6.37 49.40
N SER A 11 38.28 5.89 50.23
CA SER A 11 36.95 6.45 50.50
C SER A 11 36.99 7.95 50.80
N ASN A 12 36.20 8.75 50.09
CA ASN A 12 35.60 9.95 50.65
C ASN A 12 34.26 10.25 50.01
N GLY A 13 33.22 10.18 50.83
CA GLY A 13 31.87 10.45 50.50
C GLY A 13 31.61 11.91 50.15
N ARG A 14 30.94 12.08 49.02
CA ARG A 14 30.12 13.29 48.80
C ARG A 14 28.69 12.87 48.44
N THR A 15 27.81 13.16 49.34
CA THR A 15 26.38 13.04 49.27
C THR A 15 25.85 13.82 48.06
N SER A 16 25.25 13.11 47.15
CA SER A 16 24.39 13.64 46.09
C SER A 16 23.04 14.03 46.71
N PRO A 17 22.47 15.16 46.37
CA PRO A 17 21.09 15.47 46.82
C PRO A 17 20.10 14.80 45.89
N ALA A 18 19.77 13.56 46.14
CA ALA A 18 18.61 12.87 45.60
C ALA A 18 17.47 13.11 46.59
N GLY A 19 16.47 13.89 46.19
CA GLY A 19 15.31 14.15 47.05
C GLY A 19 14.44 15.30 46.57
N ARG A 20 14.03 15.33 45.30
CA ARG A 20 12.78 16.01 44.95
C ARG A 20 11.78 14.94 44.54
N SER A 21 10.73 14.84 45.37
CA SER A 21 9.70 13.85 45.26
C SER A 21 8.88 14.03 43.96
N LEU A 22 8.53 12.94 43.37
CA LEU A 22 7.55 12.77 42.27
C LEU A 22 6.13 13.35 42.56
N ARG A 23 5.96 14.15 43.56
CA ARG A 23 4.64 14.70 43.93
C ARG A 23 4.25 16.01 43.22
N GLU A 24 5.15 16.69 42.55
CA GLU A 24 4.82 17.95 41.86
C GLU A 24 4.41 17.81 40.38
N TYR A 25 4.38 16.59 39.82
CA TYR A 25 3.88 16.34 38.47
C TYR A 25 2.41 15.89 38.44
N ARG A 26 1.64 16.13 39.51
CA ARG A 26 0.24 15.70 39.58
C ARG A 26 -0.76 16.81 39.23
N GLN A 27 -0.53 17.61 38.23
CA GLN A 27 -1.59 18.44 37.61
C GLN A 27 -1.48 18.38 36.08
N ALA A 28 -1.87 17.22 35.50
CA ALA A 28 -2.38 17.17 34.14
C ALA A 28 -3.91 17.37 34.18
N PRO A 29 -4.51 18.11 33.25
CA PRO A 29 -5.94 18.37 33.28
C PRO A 29 -6.74 17.09 33.10
N ASP A 30 -7.82 16.99 33.85
CA ASP A 30 -8.84 15.93 33.81
C ASP A 30 -9.20 15.52 32.39
N CYS A 31 -8.92 14.28 32.04
CA CYS A 31 -9.50 13.61 30.85
C CYS A 31 -10.96 13.27 31.14
N ARG A 32 -11.86 14.28 31.09
CA ARG A 32 -13.28 13.97 30.97
C ARG A 32 -13.62 13.64 29.53
N HIS A 33 -14.21 12.48 29.35
CA HIS A 33 -14.87 12.05 28.12
C HIS A 33 -15.72 13.20 27.54
N SER A 34 -15.38 13.69 26.39
CA SER A 34 -16.31 14.38 25.51
C SER A 34 -16.82 13.37 24.48
N ASP A 35 -18.06 12.99 24.65
CA ASP A 35 -18.85 12.26 23.65
C ASP A 35 -18.80 13.02 22.33
N VAL A 36 -18.31 12.36 21.31
CA VAL A 36 -18.37 12.85 19.93
C VAL A 36 -19.79 12.60 19.43
N HIS A 37 -20.67 13.59 19.64
CA HIS A 37 -21.95 13.65 18.95
C HIS A 37 -21.70 13.96 17.46
N SER A 38 -22.30 13.15 16.63
CA SER A 38 -22.50 13.34 15.20
C SER A 38 -22.94 14.77 14.87
N ARG A 39 -22.17 15.47 14.05
CA ARG A 39 -22.61 16.75 13.48
C ARG A 39 -23.40 16.50 12.22
N ASP A 40 -24.71 16.74 12.33
CA ASP A 40 -25.63 17.00 11.24
C ASP A 40 -25.09 18.13 10.34
N THR A 41 -24.84 17.80 9.10
CA THR A 41 -24.64 18.79 8.03
C THR A 41 -26.01 19.29 7.55
N ARG A 42 -26.45 20.46 8.03
CA ARG A 42 -27.60 21.17 7.47
C ARG A 42 -27.21 21.79 6.13
N LEU A 43 -27.88 21.33 5.09
CA LEU A 43 -27.94 21.95 3.78
C LEU A 43 -28.69 23.28 3.86
N ILE A 44 -28.12 24.33 3.29
CA ILE A 44 -28.76 25.64 3.08
C ILE A 44 -29.57 25.53 1.77
N PRO A 45 -30.85 25.91 1.76
CA PRO A 45 -31.64 25.84 0.53
C PRO A 45 -31.49 27.13 -0.30
N ALA A 46 -31.21 26.96 -1.59
CA ALA A 46 -31.35 28.03 -2.57
C ALA A 46 -32.80 28.15 -3.02
N SER A 47 -33.32 29.35 -3.01
CA SER A 47 -34.69 29.76 -3.37
C SER A 47 -34.92 29.70 -4.87
N PRO A 48 -36.14 29.32 -5.34
CA PRO A 48 -36.48 29.30 -6.76
C PRO A 48 -37.23 30.55 -7.21
N ARG A 49 -36.94 31.00 -8.42
CA ARG A 49 -37.91 31.86 -9.17
C ARG A 49 -38.67 31.02 -10.16
N GLY A 50 -39.97 31.12 -10.06
CA GLY A 50 -40.94 30.37 -10.84
C GLY A 50 -41.21 30.89 -12.25
N MET A 51 -41.84 30.02 -13.00
CA MET A 51 -42.90 30.40 -13.97
C MET A 51 -43.84 29.21 -14.17
N ASN A 52 -45.15 29.51 -13.95
CA ASN A 52 -46.27 28.62 -14.16
C ASN A 52 -46.44 28.30 -15.65
N HIS A 53 -46.83 27.07 -15.96
CA HIS A 53 -47.90 26.82 -16.93
C HIS A 53 -48.62 25.49 -16.56
N GLU A 54 -49.92 25.61 -16.28
CA GLU A 54 -50.89 24.53 -16.17
C GLU A 54 -51.09 23.88 -17.53
N MET A 55 -51.31 22.55 -17.54
CA MET A 55 -52.40 21.90 -18.26
C MET A 55 -52.60 20.44 -17.85
N ALA A 56 -53.76 20.24 -17.27
CA ALA A 56 -54.74 19.19 -17.48
C ALA A 56 -54.39 17.71 -17.38
N SER A 57 -54.99 17.13 -16.35
CA SER A 57 -55.23 15.70 -16.10
C SER A 57 -56.02 14.99 -17.17
N ALA A 58 -55.58 13.75 -17.47
CA ALA A 58 -56.50 12.70 -17.91
C ALA A 58 -56.00 11.31 -17.49
N HIS A 59 -56.69 10.71 -16.53
CA HIS A 59 -56.57 9.28 -16.27
C HIS A 59 -57.35 8.48 -17.36
N PRO A 60 -56.86 7.29 -17.68
CA PRO A 60 -57.82 6.22 -17.93
C PRO A 60 -57.58 4.97 -17.06
N THR A 61 -58.72 4.56 -16.57
CA THR A 61 -59.14 3.33 -15.91
C THR A 61 -58.42 2.04 -16.28
N ALA A 62 -58.19 1.27 -15.21
CA ALA A 62 -57.72 -0.08 -15.21
C ALA A 62 -58.58 -1.06 -15.96
N THR A 63 -58.00 -1.92 -16.76
CA THR A 63 -58.57 -3.20 -17.19
C THR A 63 -57.61 -4.35 -16.82
N ALA A 64 -58.17 -5.37 -16.24
CA ALA A 64 -57.56 -6.56 -15.68
C ALA A 64 -57.16 -7.60 -16.76
N PRO A 65 -56.59 -8.78 -16.39
CA PRO A 65 -55.28 -9.23 -16.79
C PRO A 65 -55.31 -10.12 -18.02
N ALA A 66 -54.33 -9.91 -18.89
CA ALA A 66 -54.06 -10.82 -19.99
C ALA A 66 -53.11 -11.94 -19.55
N SER A 67 -53.42 -13.14 -19.96
CA SER A 67 -52.74 -14.40 -19.76
C SER A 67 -51.21 -14.30 -19.94
N THR A 68 -50.48 -14.82 -18.98
CA THR A 68 -49.05 -15.02 -19.04
C THR A 68 -48.72 -16.14 -20.06
N GLN A 69 -48.50 -15.77 -21.30
CA GLN A 69 -47.67 -16.59 -22.19
C GLN A 69 -46.18 -16.30 -21.88
N PRO A 70 -45.27 -17.29 -21.98
CA PRO A 70 -43.85 -17.05 -21.75
C PRO A 70 -43.36 -16.00 -22.75
N VAL A 71 -42.91 -14.85 -22.22
CA VAL A 71 -42.30 -13.79 -23.02
C VAL A 71 -41.09 -14.39 -23.75
N ASN A 72 -41.13 -14.42 -25.06
CA ASN A 72 -39.99 -14.87 -25.87
C ASN A 72 -38.91 -13.79 -25.80
N ILE A 73 -37.92 -13.98 -24.92
CA ILE A 73 -36.86 -13.01 -24.62
C ILE A 73 -35.96 -12.74 -25.82
N VAL A 74 -35.86 -13.74 -26.74
CA VAL A 74 -35.09 -13.58 -27.97
C VAL A 74 -35.98 -12.89 -28.99
N PRO A 75 -35.60 -11.71 -29.52
CA PRO A 75 -36.42 -10.98 -30.48
C PRO A 75 -36.70 -11.80 -31.75
N ASP A 76 -37.90 -11.63 -32.34
CA ASP A 76 -38.15 -12.19 -33.66
C ASP A 76 -37.29 -11.50 -34.71
N PRO A 77 -36.43 -12.24 -35.40
CA PRO A 77 -35.52 -11.68 -36.42
C PRO A 77 -36.21 -10.92 -37.54
N THR A 78 -37.45 -11.35 -37.93
CA THR A 78 -38.21 -10.75 -39.00
C THR A 78 -38.74 -9.35 -38.63
N VAL A 79 -39.21 -9.19 -37.37
CA VAL A 79 -39.67 -7.91 -36.85
C VAL A 79 -38.50 -6.94 -36.73
N LEU A 80 -37.39 -7.41 -36.17
CA LEU A 80 -36.21 -6.61 -35.99
C LEU A 80 -35.56 -6.20 -37.31
N ALA A 81 -35.53 -7.10 -38.30
CA ALA A 81 -35.04 -6.79 -39.65
C ALA A 81 -35.93 -5.77 -40.38
N SER A 82 -37.23 -5.86 -40.22
CA SER A 82 -38.19 -4.88 -40.78
C SER A 82 -37.99 -3.47 -40.24
N ASP A 83 -37.75 -3.32 -38.94
CA ASP A 83 -37.49 -2.02 -38.33
C ASP A 83 -36.14 -1.41 -38.77
N LEU A 84 -35.13 -2.23 -38.98
CA LEU A 84 -33.81 -1.82 -39.45
C LEU A 84 -33.77 -1.64 -40.96
N GLY A 85 -34.60 -2.35 -41.70
CA GLY A 85 -34.66 -2.37 -43.16
C GLY A 85 -35.04 -1.03 -43.82
N LYS A 86 -35.66 -0.11 -43.09
CA LYS A 86 -35.94 1.25 -43.58
C LYS A 86 -34.71 2.05 -44.00
N SER A 87 -33.53 1.71 -43.43
CA SER A 87 -32.27 2.40 -43.70
C SER A 87 -31.22 1.53 -44.40
N PHE A 88 -31.30 0.18 -44.28
CA PHE A 88 -30.24 -0.77 -44.72
C PHE A 88 -30.84 -2.10 -45.19
N GLN A 89 -31.83 -2.10 -46.09
CA GLN A 89 -32.68 -3.25 -46.41
C GLN A 89 -31.91 -4.54 -46.69
N ARG A 90 -30.95 -4.51 -47.60
CA ARG A 90 -30.20 -5.71 -48.04
C ARG A 90 -29.28 -6.26 -46.97
N SER A 91 -28.58 -5.39 -46.24
CA SER A 91 -27.67 -5.79 -45.18
C SER A 91 -28.41 -6.24 -43.90
N ALA A 92 -29.55 -5.69 -43.61
CA ALA A 92 -30.36 -6.12 -42.49
C ALA A 92 -30.93 -7.53 -42.66
N GLU A 93 -31.39 -7.88 -43.89
CA GLU A 93 -31.92 -9.22 -44.22
C GLU A 93 -30.87 -10.34 -44.03
N GLU A 94 -29.58 -10.05 -44.17
CA GLU A 94 -28.49 -10.99 -43.96
C GLU A 94 -27.94 -11.02 -42.54
N ILE A 95 -27.69 -9.84 -41.96
CA ILE A 95 -26.95 -9.70 -40.67
C ILE A 95 -27.88 -9.99 -39.47
N VAL A 96 -29.13 -9.58 -39.51
CA VAL A 96 -30.02 -9.70 -38.33
C VAL A 96 -30.30 -11.18 -37.98
N PRO A 97 -30.69 -12.08 -38.95
CA PRO A 97 -30.87 -13.48 -38.62
C PRO A 97 -29.59 -14.16 -38.11
N TRP A 98 -28.42 -13.83 -38.69
CA TRP A 98 -27.14 -14.30 -38.20
C TRP A 98 -26.85 -13.83 -36.78
N PHE A 99 -27.05 -12.55 -36.50
CA PHE A 99 -26.80 -11.97 -35.15
C PHE A 99 -27.69 -12.64 -34.09
N VAL A 100 -28.97 -12.78 -34.36
CA VAL A 100 -29.91 -13.41 -33.42
C VAL A 100 -29.58 -14.88 -33.18
N ALA A 101 -29.15 -15.62 -34.22
CA ALA A 101 -28.76 -17.02 -34.07
C ALA A 101 -27.41 -17.21 -33.34
N GLN A 102 -26.48 -16.28 -33.52
CA GLN A 102 -25.10 -16.42 -33.01
C GLN A 102 -24.92 -15.78 -31.61
N MET A 103 -25.70 -14.72 -31.29
CA MET A 103 -25.57 -14.15 -29.95
C MET A 103 -26.14 -15.08 -28.88
N PRO A 104 -25.48 -15.17 -27.69
CA PRO A 104 -25.99 -15.97 -26.59
C PRO A 104 -27.34 -15.41 -26.06
N ARG A 105 -28.22 -16.28 -25.58
CA ARG A 105 -29.51 -15.89 -24.99
C ARG A 105 -29.36 -14.81 -23.90
N MET A 106 -28.33 -14.91 -23.04
CA MET A 106 -28.05 -13.94 -21.98
C MET A 106 -27.81 -12.52 -22.51
N TYR A 107 -27.25 -12.36 -23.70
CA TYR A 107 -27.15 -11.03 -24.31
C TYR A 107 -28.52 -10.35 -24.44
N PHE A 108 -29.54 -11.08 -24.88
CA PHE A 108 -30.89 -10.55 -25.02
C PHE A 108 -31.60 -10.38 -23.68
N GLU A 109 -31.22 -11.14 -22.65
CA GLU A 109 -31.69 -10.96 -21.28
C GLU A 109 -31.08 -9.71 -20.61
N ASP A 110 -29.81 -9.41 -20.92
CA ASP A 110 -29.01 -8.33 -20.34
C ASP A 110 -29.13 -6.99 -21.10
N THR A 111 -29.72 -6.98 -22.28
CA THR A 111 -29.71 -5.84 -23.22
C THR A 111 -31.14 -5.50 -23.67
N SER A 112 -31.55 -4.24 -23.56
CA SER A 112 -32.86 -3.78 -23.98
C SER A 112 -33.04 -3.90 -25.52
N ALA A 113 -34.27 -4.07 -25.98
CA ALA A 113 -34.58 -4.13 -27.42
C ALA A 113 -34.07 -2.89 -28.18
N THR A 114 -34.08 -1.72 -27.57
CA THR A 114 -33.56 -0.47 -28.14
C THR A 114 -32.05 -0.53 -28.32
N GLU A 115 -31.33 -1.04 -27.34
CA GLU A 115 -29.87 -1.21 -27.40
C GLU A 115 -29.48 -2.27 -28.44
N VAL A 116 -30.20 -3.40 -28.49
CA VAL A 116 -30.00 -4.42 -29.54
C VAL A 116 -30.13 -3.80 -30.94
N ALA A 117 -31.18 -2.99 -31.17
CA ALA A 117 -31.36 -2.30 -32.45
C ALA A 117 -30.22 -1.30 -32.74
N ASN A 118 -29.70 -0.58 -31.72
CA ASN A 118 -28.59 0.34 -31.87
C ASN A 118 -27.28 -0.40 -32.18
N HIS A 119 -27.01 -1.51 -31.49
CA HIS A 119 -25.83 -2.35 -31.77
C HIS A 119 -25.88 -2.89 -33.22
N LEU A 120 -27.03 -3.39 -33.66
CA LEU A 120 -27.19 -3.88 -35.04
C LEU A 120 -27.02 -2.76 -36.07
N ARG A 121 -27.60 -1.57 -35.86
CA ARG A 121 -27.40 -0.40 -36.76
C ARG A 121 -25.89 -0.10 -36.92
N ALA A 122 -25.16 -0.09 -35.79
CA ALA A 122 -23.73 0.20 -35.80
C ALA A 122 -22.92 -0.87 -36.56
N ILE A 123 -23.22 -2.15 -36.31
CA ILE A 123 -22.59 -3.29 -37.03
C ILE A 123 -22.88 -3.24 -38.53
N ILE A 124 -24.13 -3.01 -38.93
CA ILE A 124 -24.52 -2.92 -40.33
C ILE A 124 -23.84 -1.73 -41.02
N ALA A 125 -23.80 -0.57 -40.39
CA ALA A 125 -23.14 0.63 -40.89
C ALA A 125 -21.63 0.42 -41.10
N ALA A 126 -20.95 -0.18 -40.13
CA ALA A 126 -19.51 -0.48 -40.25
C ALA A 126 -19.22 -1.45 -41.39
N ARG A 127 -19.98 -2.55 -41.49
CA ARG A 127 -19.83 -3.52 -42.64
C ARG A 127 -20.15 -2.88 -43.98
N ALA A 128 -21.17 -2.05 -44.06
CA ALA A 128 -21.54 -1.35 -45.30
C ALA A 128 -20.47 -0.35 -45.77
N SER A 129 -19.72 0.25 -44.83
CA SER A 129 -18.65 1.20 -45.11
C SER A 129 -17.27 0.53 -45.30
N GLY A 130 -17.19 -0.80 -45.17
CA GLY A 130 -15.92 -1.56 -45.29
C GLY A 130 -14.91 -1.22 -44.18
N GLN A 131 -15.37 -0.62 -43.10
CA GLN A 131 -14.51 -0.31 -41.96
C GLN A 131 -14.33 -1.53 -41.04
N PRO A 132 -13.16 -1.71 -40.42
CA PRO A 132 -12.97 -2.71 -39.37
C PRO A 132 -13.99 -2.50 -38.26
N LEU A 133 -14.57 -3.58 -37.75
CA LEU A 133 -15.53 -3.52 -36.67
C LEU A 133 -14.79 -3.28 -35.31
N HIS A 134 -14.54 -2.03 -35.01
CA HIS A 134 -14.04 -1.57 -33.70
C HIS A 134 -14.75 -0.27 -33.36
N LEU A 135 -15.91 -0.40 -32.71
CA LEU A 135 -16.81 0.70 -32.44
C LEU A 135 -17.00 0.89 -30.95
N THR A 136 -17.08 2.13 -30.50
CA THR A 136 -17.45 2.46 -29.13
C THR A 136 -18.75 3.24 -29.16
N LEU A 137 -19.80 2.69 -28.55
CA LEU A 137 -21.10 3.31 -28.39
C LEU A 137 -21.24 3.80 -26.95
N HIS A 138 -21.90 4.93 -26.76
CA HIS A 138 -22.16 5.50 -25.44
C HIS A 138 -23.66 5.68 -25.25
N SER A 139 -24.15 5.43 -24.03
CA SER A 139 -25.48 5.89 -23.62
C SER A 139 -25.56 7.42 -23.57
N ASP A 140 -26.75 7.98 -23.63
CA ASP A 140 -26.96 9.44 -23.60
C ASP A 140 -26.38 10.10 -22.33
N ASP A 141 -26.45 9.42 -21.20
CA ASP A 141 -25.87 9.86 -19.92
C ASP A 141 -24.37 9.51 -19.76
N ARG A 142 -23.77 8.87 -20.77
CA ARG A 142 -22.38 8.39 -20.81
C ARG A 142 -21.98 7.45 -19.67
N ARG A 143 -22.94 6.87 -19.00
CA ARG A 143 -22.70 5.89 -17.92
C ARG A 143 -22.52 4.47 -18.43
N GLN A 144 -22.90 4.20 -19.68
CA GLN A 144 -22.72 2.91 -20.32
C GLN A 144 -21.90 3.06 -21.61
N TRP A 145 -20.90 2.21 -21.75
CA TRP A 145 -20.07 2.12 -22.94
C TRP A 145 -20.18 0.71 -23.51
N THR A 146 -20.52 0.58 -24.77
CA THR A 146 -20.48 -0.71 -25.47
C THR A 146 -19.40 -0.66 -26.54
N ILE A 147 -18.40 -1.54 -26.41
CA ILE A 147 -17.30 -1.70 -27.39
C ILE A 147 -17.62 -2.94 -28.23
N ILE A 148 -17.85 -2.74 -29.53
CA ILE A 148 -18.13 -3.80 -30.50
C ILE A 148 -16.86 -4.04 -31.31
N ARG A 149 -16.39 -5.28 -31.39
CA ARG A 149 -15.15 -5.63 -32.08
C ARG A 149 -15.22 -6.99 -32.75
N GLU A 150 -14.38 -7.19 -33.75
CA GLU A 150 -14.21 -8.49 -34.46
C GLU A 150 -13.36 -9.44 -33.62
N GLY A 151 -13.76 -10.71 -33.64
CA GLY A 151 -13.02 -11.82 -33.05
C GLY A 151 -13.04 -11.84 -31.51
N ASN A 152 -13.16 -13.04 -30.99
CA ASN A 152 -13.03 -13.31 -29.56
C ASN A 152 -11.68 -13.99 -29.26
N LYS A 153 -10.62 -13.21 -29.15
CA LYS A 153 -9.26 -13.72 -28.91
C LYS A 153 -8.86 -13.51 -27.45
N PRO A 154 -8.18 -14.48 -26.83
CA PRO A 154 -7.61 -14.29 -25.49
C PRO A 154 -6.73 -13.04 -25.41
N GLY A 155 -6.86 -12.27 -24.32
CA GLY A 155 -6.05 -11.07 -24.05
C GLY A 155 -6.71 -9.75 -24.43
N VAL A 156 -7.59 -9.72 -25.44
CA VAL A 156 -8.21 -8.46 -25.92
C VAL A 156 -9.06 -7.80 -24.85
N LEU A 157 -9.78 -8.56 -24.03
CA LEU A 157 -10.55 -7.99 -22.91
C LEU A 157 -9.66 -7.19 -21.95
N ALA A 158 -8.46 -7.67 -21.65
CA ALA A 158 -7.54 -6.97 -20.75
C ALA A 158 -7.10 -5.61 -21.35
N GLU A 159 -6.85 -5.55 -22.65
CA GLU A 159 -6.53 -4.30 -23.36
C GLU A 159 -7.70 -3.33 -23.36
N VAL A 160 -8.91 -3.82 -23.62
CA VAL A 160 -10.14 -3.02 -23.56
C VAL A 160 -10.33 -2.45 -22.16
N VAL A 161 -10.27 -3.25 -21.12
CA VAL A 161 -10.43 -2.80 -19.73
C VAL A 161 -9.37 -1.78 -19.34
N ARG A 162 -8.13 -1.91 -19.85
CA ARG A 162 -7.06 -0.93 -19.63
C ARG A 162 -7.37 0.43 -20.26
N SER A 163 -8.05 0.46 -21.39
CA SER A 163 -8.41 1.70 -22.09
C SER A 163 -9.58 2.46 -21.44
N LEU A 164 -10.34 1.83 -20.54
CA LEU A 164 -11.49 2.44 -19.87
C LEU A 164 -11.07 3.59 -18.94
N PRO A 165 -11.93 4.61 -18.71
CA PRO A 165 -11.63 5.69 -17.80
C PRO A 165 -11.47 5.20 -16.35
N MET A 166 -10.64 5.90 -15.57
CA MET A 166 -10.45 5.62 -14.15
C MET A 166 -11.59 6.18 -13.29
N SER A 167 -12.25 7.23 -13.76
CA SER A 167 -13.39 7.89 -13.12
C SER A 167 -14.44 8.23 -14.20
N PRO A 168 -15.71 8.01 -13.92
CA PRO A 168 -16.29 7.34 -12.74
C PRO A 168 -15.91 5.85 -12.64
N SER A 169 -16.10 5.27 -11.45
CA SER A 169 -15.72 3.88 -11.19
C SER A 169 -16.51 2.88 -12.03
N LEU A 170 -15.84 1.84 -12.52
CA LEU A 170 -16.50 0.71 -13.19
C LEU A 170 -17.36 -0.02 -12.16
N ARG A 171 -18.63 -0.14 -12.48
CA ARG A 171 -19.67 -0.73 -11.63
C ARG A 171 -20.12 -2.11 -12.10
N ALA A 172 -20.21 -2.30 -13.43
CA ALA A 172 -20.54 -3.58 -14.04
C ALA A 172 -19.83 -3.76 -15.37
N ALA A 173 -19.57 -5.01 -15.73
CA ALA A 173 -19.05 -5.38 -17.04
C ALA A 173 -19.78 -6.64 -17.52
N LYS A 174 -20.31 -6.59 -18.75
CA LYS A 174 -21.00 -7.67 -19.41
C LYS A 174 -20.29 -7.93 -20.75
N ILE A 175 -19.71 -9.09 -20.89
CA ILE A 175 -18.94 -9.45 -22.09
C ILE A 175 -19.70 -10.56 -22.80
N HIS A 176 -20.07 -10.36 -24.06
CA HIS A 176 -20.83 -11.31 -24.84
C HIS A 176 -20.15 -11.57 -26.18
N GLY A 177 -19.49 -12.72 -26.30
CA GLY A 177 -18.98 -13.21 -27.60
C GLY A 177 -20.07 -13.95 -28.38
N SER A 178 -20.11 -13.79 -29.71
CA SER A 178 -20.93 -14.62 -30.57
C SER A 178 -20.43 -16.07 -30.53
N LYS A 179 -21.34 -17.05 -30.76
CA LYS A 179 -21.02 -18.50 -30.71
C LYS A 179 -19.96 -18.91 -31.72
N ASP A 180 -19.97 -18.26 -32.90
CA ASP A 180 -18.97 -18.46 -33.96
C ASP A 180 -17.66 -17.69 -33.71
N GLY A 181 -17.57 -16.90 -32.65
CA GLY A 181 -16.41 -16.10 -32.31
C GLY A 181 -16.18 -14.89 -33.23
N ALA A 182 -17.13 -14.56 -34.12
CA ALA A 182 -16.94 -13.50 -35.09
C ALA A 182 -16.97 -12.09 -34.51
N ILE A 183 -17.80 -11.84 -33.49
CA ILE A 183 -17.92 -10.54 -32.82
C ILE A 183 -17.97 -10.69 -31.31
N VAL A 184 -17.56 -9.62 -30.62
CA VAL A 184 -17.74 -9.45 -29.17
C VAL A 184 -18.33 -8.09 -28.89
N LEU A 185 -19.30 -8.06 -27.97
CA LEU A 185 -19.89 -6.86 -27.41
C LEU A 185 -19.50 -6.75 -25.93
N ASP A 186 -18.62 -5.80 -25.63
CA ASP A 186 -18.14 -5.52 -24.28
C ASP A 186 -18.88 -4.32 -23.73
N THR A 187 -19.86 -4.53 -22.85
CA THR A 187 -20.66 -3.45 -22.24
C THR A 187 -20.18 -3.17 -20.82
N PHE A 188 -19.79 -1.93 -20.57
CA PHE A 188 -19.28 -1.45 -19.30
C PHE A 188 -20.18 -0.38 -18.72
N GLU A 189 -20.56 -0.51 -17.45
CA GLU A 189 -21.37 0.45 -16.73
C GLU A 189 -20.54 1.15 -15.64
N PHE A 190 -20.74 2.47 -15.53
CA PHE A 190 -19.99 3.33 -14.62
C PHE A 190 -20.90 4.06 -13.62
N GLY A 191 -20.34 4.44 -12.46
CA GLY A 191 -21.03 5.22 -11.45
C GLY A 191 -21.46 4.40 -10.24
N GLU A 192 -22.40 4.95 -9.45
CA GLU A 192 -22.92 4.31 -8.26
C GLU A 192 -24.04 3.32 -8.59
N ARG A 193 -24.17 2.28 -7.77
CA ARG A 193 -25.23 1.27 -7.90
C ARG A 193 -26.40 1.60 -6.98
N SER A 194 -27.61 1.26 -7.43
CA SER A 194 -28.78 1.32 -6.57
C SER A 194 -28.71 0.21 -5.52
N PRO A 195 -28.77 0.54 -4.21
CA PRO A 195 -28.73 -0.47 -3.17
C PRO A 195 -30.02 -1.30 -3.17
N PHE A 196 -29.92 -2.53 -2.69
CA PHE A 196 -31.10 -3.36 -2.46
C PHE A 196 -31.86 -2.81 -1.24
N THR A 197 -33.11 -2.42 -1.42
CA THR A 197 -33.96 -1.87 -0.35
C THR A 197 -35.02 -2.86 0.15
N GLY A 198 -35.34 -3.87 -0.65
CA GLY A 198 -36.42 -4.84 -0.34
C GLY A 198 -37.83 -4.28 -0.44
N THR A 199 -38.02 -3.10 -1.07
CA THR A 199 -39.29 -2.38 -1.08
C THR A 199 -40.09 -2.57 -2.37
N THR A 200 -39.46 -2.91 -3.49
CA THR A 200 -40.21 -3.19 -4.73
C THR A 200 -40.79 -4.60 -4.71
N PRO A 201 -41.87 -4.86 -5.47
CA PRO A 201 -42.49 -6.19 -5.59
C PRO A 201 -41.47 -7.26 -5.99
N GLU A 202 -40.60 -6.95 -6.97
CA GLU A 202 -39.55 -7.87 -7.49
C GLU A 202 -38.51 -8.19 -6.43
N GLN A 203 -38.07 -7.18 -5.71
CA GLN A 203 -37.10 -7.36 -4.61
C GLN A 203 -37.68 -8.17 -3.46
N THR A 204 -38.94 -7.92 -3.14
CA THR A 204 -39.68 -8.66 -2.10
C THR A 204 -39.84 -10.13 -2.46
N GLU A 205 -40.20 -10.42 -3.72
CA GLU A 205 -40.36 -11.79 -4.21
C GLU A 205 -39.01 -12.53 -4.23
N LYS A 206 -37.96 -11.86 -4.66
CA LYS A 206 -36.59 -12.41 -4.64
C LYS A 206 -36.13 -12.75 -3.23
N LEU A 207 -36.42 -11.89 -2.26
CA LEU A 207 -36.11 -12.14 -0.85
C LEU A 207 -36.87 -13.38 -0.33
N LYS A 208 -38.17 -13.50 -0.61
CA LYS A 208 -38.98 -14.68 -0.23
C LYS A 208 -38.47 -15.96 -0.85
N ALA A 209 -38.16 -15.93 -2.15
CA ALA A 209 -37.59 -17.08 -2.86
C ALA A 209 -36.26 -17.52 -2.27
N THR A 210 -35.41 -16.56 -1.86
CA THR A 210 -34.13 -16.87 -1.23
C THR A 210 -34.28 -17.44 0.19
N ILE A 211 -35.22 -16.92 0.98
CA ILE A 211 -35.54 -17.48 2.32
C ILE A 211 -36.10 -18.91 2.17
N ALA A 212 -37.01 -19.15 1.22
CA ALA A 212 -37.52 -20.50 0.97
C ALA A 212 -36.43 -21.47 0.55
N PHE A 213 -35.50 -21.06 -0.31
CA PHE A 213 -34.32 -21.85 -0.66
C PHE A 213 -33.45 -22.16 0.55
N ALA A 214 -33.14 -21.15 1.36
CA ALA A 214 -32.28 -21.32 2.54
C ALA A 214 -32.89 -22.31 3.54
N ASN A 215 -34.19 -22.22 3.83
CA ASN A 215 -34.87 -23.12 4.74
C ASN A 215 -34.79 -24.62 4.32
N SER A 216 -34.68 -24.89 3.02
CA SER A 216 -34.61 -26.25 2.48
C SER A 216 -33.16 -26.71 2.20
N HIS A 217 -32.26 -25.85 1.80
CA HIS A 217 -30.94 -26.22 1.26
C HIS A 217 -29.73 -25.60 1.99
N ALA A 218 -29.92 -24.55 2.81
CA ALA A 218 -28.84 -23.82 3.48
C ALA A 218 -29.29 -23.34 4.87
N LYS A 219 -29.58 -24.28 5.77
CA LYS A 219 -30.14 -24.02 7.12
C LYS A 219 -29.29 -23.08 7.99
N ASP A 220 -27.99 -22.96 7.69
CA ASP A 220 -27.06 -22.02 8.32
C ASP A 220 -27.27 -20.57 7.86
N TRP A 221 -28.04 -20.34 6.77
CA TRP A 221 -28.29 -19.01 6.22
C TRP A 221 -29.67 -18.49 6.69
N THR A 222 -29.69 -17.94 7.89
CA THR A 222 -30.91 -17.42 8.53
C THR A 222 -31.49 -16.23 7.78
N GLU A 223 -32.78 -15.96 7.95
CA GLU A 223 -33.45 -14.78 7.33
C GLU A 223 -32.72 -13.48 7.70
N SER A 224 -32.31 -13.30 8.95
CA SER A 224 -31.56 -12.11 9.37
C SER A 224 -30.22 -11.99 8.59
N ALA A 225 -29.52 -13.08 8.39
CA ALA A 225 -28.26 -13.09 7.62
C ALA A 225 -28.50 -12.85 6.13
N ILE A 226 -29.63 -13.33 5.55
CA ILE A 226 -30.01 -13.03 4.17
C ILE A 226 -30.27 -11.54 4.00
N ARG A 227 -31.04 -10.93 4.91
CA ARG A 227 -31.34 -9.49 4.87
C ARG A 227 -30.07 -8.65 5.01
N ALA A 228 -29.16 -9.03 5.90
CA ALA A 228 -27.87 -8.35 6.08
C ALA A 228 -27.00 -8.45 4.82
N TYR A 229 -26.91 -9.64 4.21
CA TYR A 229 -26.19 -9.83 2.95
C TYR A 229 -26.78 -8.99 1.81
N PHE A 230 -28.11 -9.00 1.66
CA PHE A 230 -28.81 -8.23 0.62
C PHE A 230 -28.62 -6.74 0.78
N ALA A 231 -28.62 -6.23 2.01
CA ALA A 231 -28.36 -4.82 2.30
C ALA A 231 -26.96 -4.36 1.86
N GLY A 232 -26.00 -5.28 1.79
CA GLY A 232 -24.64 -5.02 1.27
C GLY A 232 -24.51 -5.12 -0.25
N CYS A 233 -25.58 -5.49 -0.95
CA CYS A 233 -25.58 -5.75 -2.38
C CYS A 233 -26.30 -4.68 -3.19
N ALA A 234 -25.99 -4.60 -4.49
CA ALA A 234 -26.76 -3.84 -5.44
C ALA A 234 -28.05 -4.59 -5.83
N ALA A 235 -29.11 -3.84 -6.16
CA ALA A 235 -30.42 -4.42 -6.50
C ALA A 235 -30.37 -5.28 -7.77
N ASP A 236 -29.65 -4.84 -8.79
CA ASP A 236 -29.44 -5.54 -10.06
C ASP A 236 -28.67 -6.86 -9.88
N TYR A 237 -27.63 -6.87 -9.02
CA TYR A 237 -26.91 -8.08 -8.66
C TYR A 237 -27.82 -9.14 -8.02
N ILE A 238 -28.67 -8.74 -7.07
CA ILE A 238 -29.62 -9.66 -6.44
C ILE A 238 -30.67 -10.14 -7.45
N ALA A 239 -31.14 -9.28 -8.33
CA ALA A 239 -32.17 -9.62 -9.32
C ALA A 239 -31.69 -10.69 -10.31
N THR A 240 -30.47 -10.59 -10.79
CA THR A 240 -29.93 -11.47 -11.85
C THR A 240 -29.53 -12.88 -11.36
N LEU A 241 -29.21 -13.05 -10.09
CA LEU A 241 -28.73 -14.33 -9.57
C LEU A 241 -29.86 -15.21 -9.01
N THR A 242 -29.77 -16.53 -9.23
CA THR A 242 -30.68 -17.48 -8.58
C THR A 242 -30.39 -17.59 -7.08
N PRO A 243 -31.33 -18.01 -6.21
CA PRO A 243 -31.08 -18.22 -4.79
C PRO A 243 -29.92 -19.19 -4.51
N HIS A 244 -29.77 -20.21 -5.34
CA HIS A 244 -28.63 -21.15 -5.25
C HIS A 244 -27.29 -20.43 -5.48
N ARG A 245 -27.18 -19.58 -6.50
CA ARG A 245 -25.96 -18.79 -6.78
C ARG A 245 -25.69 -17.74 -5.71
N LEU A 246 -26.72 -17.06 -5.21
CA LEU A 246 -26.58 -16.13 -4.09
C LEU A 246 -25.98 -16.81 -2.86
N ASN A 247 -26.40 -18.06 -2.55
CA ASN A 247 -25.79 -18.82 -1.46
C ASN A 247 -24.31 -19.17 -1.73
N LYS A 248 -23.95 -19.57 -2.95
CA LYS A 248 -22.55 -19.80 -3.32
C LYS A 248 -21.71 -18.53 -3.17
N HIS A 249 -22.20 -17.40 -3.67
CA HIS A 249 -21.50 -16.12 -3.56
C HIS A 249 -21.34 -15.68 -2.09
N ARG A 250 -22.37 -15.91 -1.24
CA ARG A 250 -22.25 -15.70 0.21
C ARG A 250 -21.13 -16.55 0.82
N LEU A 251 -21.04 -17.84 0.48
CA LEU A 251 -20.00 -18.72 0.99
C LEU A 251 -18.61 -18.29 0.53
N LEU A 252 -18.46 -17.85 -0.72
CA LEU A 252 -17.22 -17.27 -1.23
C LEU A 252 -16.86 -15.99 -0.47
N LEU A 253 -17.83 -15.08 -0.25
CA LEU A 253 -17.62 -13.88 0.54
C LEU A 253 -17.11 -14.22 1.94
N GLN A 254 -17.78 -15.16 2.64
CA GLN A 254 -17.38 -15.59 3.97
C GLN A 254 -15.95 -16.17 4.00
N SER A 255 -15.54 -16.87 2.94
CA SER A 255 -14.19 -17.45 2.86
C SER A 255 -13.06 -16.41 2.74
N VAL A 256 -13.37 -15.19 2.30
CA VAL A 256 -12.41 -14.11 2.10
C VAL A 256 -12.62 -12.93 3.05
N SER A 257 -13.76 -12.86 3.73
CA SER A 257 -14.09 -11.79 4.67
C SER A 257 -13.02 -11.65 5.75
N GLY A 258 -12.57 -10.41 5.97
CA GLY A 258 -11.53 -10.07 6.95
C GLY A 258 -10.15 -10.66 6.70
N SER A 259 -9.97 -11.50 5.67
CA SER A 259 -8.72 -12.24 5.43
C SER A 259 -7.77 -11.57 4.44
N GLU A 260 -8.21 -10.55 3.72
CA GLU A 260 -7.52 -9.95 2.55
C GLU A 260 -7.28 -10.97 1.41
N GLY A 261 -7.99 -12.08 1.45
CA GLY A 261 -7.77 -13.24 0.58
C GLY A 261 -8.47 -13.15 -0.77
N THR A 262 -8.26 -14.22 -1.54
CA THR A 262 -8.94 -14.51 -2.80
C THR A 262 -9.46 -15.92 -2.77
N ALA A 263 -10.67 -16.15 -3.27
CA ALA A 263 -11.26 -17.48 -3.44
C ALA A 263 -11.74 -17.67 -4.88
N VAL A 264 -11.53 -18.86 -5.42
CA VAL A 264 -11.93 -19.23 -6.79
C VAL A 264 -12.81 -20.48 -6.69
N GLU A 265 -13.97 -20.45 -7.33
CA GLU A 265 -14.87 -21.59 -7.47
C GLU A 265 -15.19 -21.81 -8.95
N THR A 266 -15.31 -23.07 -9.35
CA THR A 266 -15.69 -23.46 -10.71
C THR A 266 -16.84 -24.44 -10.71
N GLU A 267 -17.74 -24.32 -11.69
CA GLU A 267 -18.84 -25.23 -11.90
C GLU A 267 -19.13 -25.43 -13.41
N PRO A 268 -19.72 -26.56 -13.81
CA PRO A 268 -20.16 -26.75 -15.20
C PRO A 268 -21.25 -25.73 -15.57
N GLU A 269 -21.25 -25.29 -16.83
CA GLU A 269 -22.24 -24.41 -17.41
C GLU A 269 -22.71 -25.02 -18.76
N LEU A 270 -23.97 -24.75 -19.18
CA LEU A 270 -24.55 -25.26 -20.42
C LEU A 270 -24.34 -26.77 -20.60
N GLU A 271 -24.89 -27.55 -19.67
CA GLU A 271 -24.81 -29.02 -19.67
C GLU A 271 -23.36 -29.56 -19.79
N GLY A 272 -22.38 -28.81 -19.26
CA GLY A 272 -20.96 -29.19 -19.26
C GLY A 272 -20.18 -28.78 -20.50
N GLN A 273 -20.77 -28.03 -21.43
CA GLN A 273 -20.06 -27.51 -22.61
C GLN A 273 -19.13 -26.33 -22.28
N LEU A 274 -19.44 -25.56 -21.22
CA LEU A 274 -18.66 -24.42 -20.75
C LEU A 274 -18.35 -24.58 -19.25
N THR A 275 -17.42 -23.78 -18.76
CA THR A 275 -17.08 -23.70 -17.34
C THR A 275 -17.45 -22.34 -16.82
N ARG A 276 -18.24 -22.29 -15.75
CA ARG A 276 -18.45 -21.07 -14.98
C ARG A 276 -17.39 -21.00 -13.89
N MET A 277 -16.78 -19.84 -13.74
CA MET A 277 -15.82 -19.54 -12.68
C MET A 277 -16.28 -18.29 -11.94
N THR A 278 -16.28 -18.35 -10.60
CA THR A 278 -16.54 -17.19 -9.74
C THR A 278 -15.33 -16.93 -8.86
N ILE A 279 -14.87 -15.69 -8.81
CA ILE A 279 -13.74 -15.26 -8.01
C ILE A 279 -14.18 -14.16 -7.06
N ALA A 280 -13.86 -14.30 -5.77
CA ALA A 280 -14.06 -13.30 -4.76
C ALA A 280 -12.72 -12.70 -4.32
N PHE A 281 -12.62 -11.36 -4.33
CA PHE A 281 -11.44 -10.60 -3.87
C PHE A 281 -11.84 -9.67 -2.75
N SER A 282 -11.29 -9.88 -1.55
CA SER A 282 -11.46 -8.93 -0.45
C SER A 282 -10.70 -7.63 -0.74
N ASN A 283 -11.33 -6.47 -0.51
CA ASN A 283 -10.72 -5.13 -0.60
C ASN A 283 -9.91 -4.89 -1.90
N ALA A 284 -10.51 -5.18 -3.05
CA ALA A 284 -9.85 -5.01 -4.34
C ALA A 284 -10.65 -4.12 -5.29
N ARG A 285 -9.96 -3.33 -6.11
CA ARG A 285 -10.61 -2.50 -7.13
C ARG A 285 -11.10 -3.37 -8.29
N ALA A 286 -12.38 -3.31 -8.58
CA ALA A 286 -13.07 -4.15 -9.53
C ALA A 286 -12.44 -4.14 -10.94
N ARG A 287 -12.21 -2.95 -11.52
CA ARG A 287 -11.58 -2.79 -12.83
C ARG A 287 -10.20 -3.46 -12.89
N THR A 288 -9.37 -3.22 -11.87
CA THR A 288 -8.02 -3.80 -11.83
C THR A 288 -8.06 -5.32 -11.76
N MET A 289 -8.99 -5.89 -10.99
CA MET A 289 -9.10 -7.35 -10.90
C MET A 289 -9.62 -7.95 -12.19
N LEU A 290 -10.58 -7.33 -12.86
CA LEU A 290 -11.08 -7.78 -14.16
C LEU A 290 -9.95 -7.82 -15.22
N GLU A 291 -9.17 -6.73 -15.34
CA GLU A 291 -8.01 -6.66 -16.25
C GLU A 291 -7.00 -7.79 -15.96
N ARG A 292 -6.62 -7.94 -14.69
CA ARG A 292 -5.59 -8.91 -14.29
C ARG A 292 -6.05 -10.36 -14.43
N CYS A 293 -7.31 -10.67 -14.12
CA CYS A 293 -7.89 -11.98 -14.37
C CYS A 293 -7.94 -12.31 -15.87
N ALA A 294 -8.32 -11.34 -16.70
CA ALA A 294 -8.34 -11.52 -18.15
C ALA A 294 -6.93 -11.84 -18.70
N HIS A 295 -5.87 -11.21 -18.15
CA HIS A 295 -4.49 -11.55 -18.49
C HIS A 295 -4.11 -12.99 -18.11
N VAL A 296 -4.42 -13.41 -16.88
CA VAL A 296 -4.10 -14.77 -16.40
C VAL A 296 -4.84 -15.82 -17.22
N LEU A 297 -6.12 -15.61 -17.50
CA LEU A 297 -6.93 -16.54 -18.32
C LEU A 297 -6.40 -16.64 -19.73
N SER A 298 -6.12 -15.48 -20.36
CA SER A 298 -5.52 -15.42 -21.71
C SER A 298 -4.22 -16.22 -21.80
N ARG A 299 -3.35 -16.03 -20.81
CA ARG A 299 -2.07 -16.71 -20.69
C ARG A 299 -2.22 -18.24 -20.54
N GLY A 300 -3.28 -18.68 -19.84
CA GLY A 300 -3.66 -20.07 -19.72
C GLY A 300 -4.33 -20.66 -20.99
N GLY A 301 -4.40 -19.90 -22.09
CA GLY A 301 -5.12 -20.33 -23.30
C GLY A 301 -6.63 -20.44 -23.09
N ILE A 302 -7.18 -19.68 -22.15
CA ILE A 302 -8.60 -19.72 -21.80
C ILE A 302 -9.30 -18.49 -22.37
N ASN A 303 -10.37 -18.74 -23.11
CA ASN A 303 -11.19 -17.71 -23.70
C ASN A 303 -12.38 -17.36 -22.80
N ILE A 304 -12.64 -16.05 -22.62
CA ILE A 304 -13.77 -15.52 -21.85
C ILE A 304 -14.93 -15.31 -22.80
N GLN A 305 -16.03 -16.03 -22.55
CA GLN A 305 -17.27 -15.88 -23.30
C GLN A 305 -18.20 -14.84 -22.68
N ARG A 306 -18.18 -14.75 -21.33
CA ARG A 306 -18.95 -13.79 -20.54
C ARG A 306 -18.18 -13.41 -19.30
N ALA A 307 -18.33 -12.16 -18.88
CA ALA A 307 -17.81 -11.70 -17.60
C ALA A 307 -18.84 -10.81 -16.91
N TYR A 308 -18.98 -10.99 -15.61
CA TYR A 308 -19.84 -10.19 -14.72
C TYR A 308 -18.99 -9.68 -13.57
N LEU A 309 -19.24 -8.45 -13.17
CA LEU A 309 -18.51 -7.79 -12.12
C LEU A 309 -19.48 -7.20 -11.11
N ASP A 310 -19.27 -7.51 -9.84
CA ASP A 310 -20.06 -7.03 -8.74
C ASP A 310 -19.23 -6.69 -7.53
N GLN A 311 -19.70 -5.78 -6.69
CA GLN A 311 -19.07 -5.42 -5.44
C GLN A 311 -20.08 -5.49 -4.31
N VAL A 312 -19.76 -6.29 -3.29
CA VAL A 312 -20.59 -6.54 -2.12
C VAL A 312 -19.94 -5.91 -0.91
N ALA A 313 -20.69 -5.15 -0.12
CA ALA A 313 -20.18 -4.61 1.14
C ALA A 313 -19.94 -5.72 2.17
N ASP A 314 -18.84 -5.61 2.92
CA ASP A 314 -18.40 -6.58 3.94
C ASP A 314 -18.01 -5.83 5.23
N PRO A 315 -18.94 -5.16 5.91
CA PRO A 315 -18.65 -4.44 7.13
C PRO A 315 -18.30 -5.41 8.29
N PRO A 316 -17.32 -5.10 9.15
CA PRO A 316 -16.49 -3.89 9.17
C PRO A 316 -15.24 -3.98 8.27
N PHE A 317 -15.08 -5.03 7.47
CA PHE A 317 -13.84 -5.37 6.76
C PHE A 317 -13.70 -4.69 5.37
N GLY A 318 -14.71 -3.92 4.94
CA GLY A 318 -14.68 -3.18 3.68
C GLY A 318 -15.64 -3.72 2.61
N SER A 319 -15.12 -4.25 1.51
CA SER A 319 -15.94 -4.81 0.43
C SER A 319 -15.27 -6.02 -0.24
N VAL A 320 -16.10 -6.86 -0.88
CA VAL A 320 -15.63 -7.98 -1.70
C VAL A 320 -16.04 -7.75 -3.15
N THR A 321 -15.05 -7.75 -4.06
CA THR A 321 -15.29 -7.76 -5.50
C THR A 321 -15.55 -9.19 -5.94
N MET A 322 -16.71 -9.41 -6.57
CA MET A 322 -17.12 -10.68 -7.17
C MET A 322 -16.99 -10.61 -8.67
N LEU A 323 -16.16 -11.47 -9.25
CA LEU A 323 -16.04 -11.63 -10.70
C LEU A 323 -16.60 -12.99 -11.12
N GLY A 324 -17.60 -12.99 -11.98
CA GLY A 324 -18.14 -14.20 -12.60
C GLY A 324 -17.69 -14.29 -14.06
N PHE A 325 -17.11 -15.42 -14.47
CA PHE A 325 -16.73 -15.67 -15.85
C PHE A 325 -17.39 -16.94 -16.37
N VAL A 326 -17.79 -16.94 -17.63
CA VAL A 326 -18.05 -18.16 -18.39
C VAL A 326 -16.89 -18.32 -19.36
N ILE A 327 -16.18 -19.42 -19.23
CA ILE A 327 -14.90 -19.66 -19.90
C ILE A 327 -14.89 -20.98 -20.68
N GLN A 328 -14.04 -21.04 -21.69
CA GLN A 328 -13.73 -22.24 -22.46
C GLN A 328 -12.27 -22.25 -22.88
N THR A 329 -11.75 -23.41 -23.26
CA THR A 329 -10.45 -23.54 -23.90
C THR A 329 -10.46 -22.95 -25.32
N GLN A 330 -9.30 -22.75 -25.94
CA GLN A 330 -9.21 -22.19 -27.30
C GLN A 330 -9.87 -23.10 -28.36
N ASP A 331 -9.93 -24.41 -28.12
CA ASP A 331 -10.60 -25.38 -28.98
C ASP A 331 -12.12 -25.50 -28.66
N GLY A 332 -12.66 -24.58 -27.90
CA GLY A 332 -14.10 -24.45 -27.62
C GLY A 332 -14.69 -25.45 -26.63
N LYS A 333 -13.86 -26.15 -25.87
CA LYS A 333 -14.28 -27.14 -24.85
C LYS A 333 -14.35 -26.52 -23.46
N SER A 334 -15.08 -27.18 -22.56
CA SER A 334 -15.05 -26.87 -21.15
C SER A 334 -13.63 -27.07 -20.56
N VAL A 335 -13.29 -26.30 -19.55
CA VAL A 335 -11.98 -26.35 -18.90
C VAL A 335 -11.91 -27.59 -18.01
N ASP A 336 -10.89 -28.45 -18.20
CA ASP A 336 -10.58 -29.54 -17.29
C ASP A 336 -9.97 -29.01 -16.00
N THR A 337 -10.79 -28.89 -14.95
CA THR A 337 -10.41 -28.38 -13.64
C THR A 337 -9.49 -29.33 -12.86
N SER A 338 -9.29 -30.57 -13.31
CA SER A 338 -8.37 -31.53 -12.69
C SER A 338 -6.94 -31.42 -13.26
N SER A 339 -6.78 -30.79 -14.43
CA SER A 339 -5.52 -30.67 -15.16
C SER A 339 -4.47 -29.83 -14.40
N ALA A 340 -3.19 -30.14 -14.65
CA ALA A 340 -2.06 -29.38 -14.11
C ALA A 340 -2.09 -27.91 -14.63
N ALA A 341 -2.48 -27.70 -15.89
CA ALA A 341 -2.61 -26.38 -16.50
C ALA A 341 -3.65 -25.52 -15.76
N TRP A 342 -4.83 -26.07 -15.50
CA TRP A 342 -5.84 -25.37 -14.70
C TRP A 342 -5.39 -25.09 -13.28
N LYS A 343 -4.75 -26.04 -12.62
CA LYS A 343 -4.23 -25.84 -11.25
C LYS A 343 -3.26 -24.67 -11.19
N GLN A 344 -2.42 -24.49 -12.21
CA GLN A 344 -1.53 -23.34 -12.30
C GLN A 344 -2.31 -22.03 -12.53
N VAL A 345 -3.29 -22.00 -13.43
CA VAL A 345 -4.17 -20.84 -13.65
C VAL A 345 -4.92 -20.47 -12.37
N ALA A 346 -5.51 -21.45 -11.68
CA ALA A 346 -6.21 -21.22 -10.41
C ALA A 346 -5.27 -20.69 -9.30
N HIS A 347 -4.05 -21.20 -9.24
CA HIS A 347 -3.01 -20.68 -8.36
C HIS A 347 -2.68 -19.21 -8.69
N ASP A 348 -2.44 -18.90 -9.94
CA ASP A 348 -2.14 -17.54 -10.40
C ASP A 348 -3.30 -16.58 -10.10
N LEU A 349 -4.55 -16.99 -10.32
CA LEU A 349 -5.74 -16.22 -9.98
C LEU A 349 -5.87 -15.93 -8.48
N THR A 350 -5.51 -16.87 -7.60
CA THR A 350 -5.55 -16.64 -6.15
C THR A 350 -4.52 -15.61 -5.70
N ARG A 351 -3.44 -15.44 -6.45
CA ARG A 351 -2.35 -14.54 -6.12
C ARG A 351 -2.38 -13.21 -6.87
N ILE A 352 -3.18 -13.11 -7.93
CA ILE A 352 -3.13 -11.99 -8.88
C ILE A 352 -3.38 -10.61 -8.23
N LYS A 353 -4.06 -10.55 -7.12
CA LYS A 353 -4.24 -9.32 -6.31
C LYS A 353 -2.88 -8.76 -5.83
N TRP A 354 -1.91 -9.64 -5.55
CA TRP A 354 -0.67 -9.34 -4.86
C TRP A 354 0.57 -9.32 -5.76
N ILE A 355 0.50 -9.92 -6.94
CA ILE A 355 1.61 -9.99 -7.90
C ILE A 355 1.85 -8.62 -8.55
N ASP A 356 3.10 -8.23 -8.72
CA ASP A 356 3.48 -7.03 -9.43
C ASP A 356 3.16 -7.10 -10.95
N SER A 357 2.90 -5.97 -11.57
CA SER A 357 2.60 -5.89 -13.00
C SER A 357 3.81 -6.22 -13.88
N GLU A 358 5.01 -5.85 -13.43
CA GLU A 358 6.27 -6.21 -14.09
C GLU A 358 6.48 -7.73 -14.14
N SER A 359 6.12 -8.46 -13.07
CA SER A 359 6.17 -9.92 -13.04
C SER A 359 5.21 -10.55 -14.06
N ILE A 360 3.99 -10.00 -14.19
CA ILE A 360 3.04 -10.47 -15.22
C ILE A 360 3.60 -10.22 -16.60
N TRP A 361 4.19 -9.07 -16.80
CA TRP A 361 4.77 -8.66 -18.09
C TRP A 361 5.97 -9.53 -18.49
N LEU A 362 6.90 -9.75 -17.56
CA LEU A 362 8.04 -10.64 -17.75
C LEU A 362 7.58 -12.07 -18.10
N ALA A 363 6.65 -12.61 -17.33
CA ALA A 363 6.10 -13.93 -17.59
C ALA A 363 5.39 -14.05 -18.94
N ASN A 364 4.76 -13.00 -19.45
CA ASN A 364 4.07 -13.01 -20.75
C ASN A 364 5.04 -13.01 -21.95
N ARG A 365 6.26 -12.49 -21.77
CA ARG A 365 7.29 -12.47 -22.83
C ARG A 365 8.04 -13.79 -22.98
N HIS A 366 8.05 -14.62 -21.94
CA HIS A 366 8.84 -15.83 -21.92
C HIS A 366 7.95 -17.06 -21.76
N GLU A 367 7.85 -17.86 -22.83
CA GLU A 367 7.06 -19.08 -22.83
C GLU A 367 7.49 -20.03 -21.72
N GLY A 368 6.52 -20.66 -21.07
CA GLY A 368 6.74 -21.60 -19.97
C GLY A 368 7.21 -20.97 -18.64
N MET A 369 7.38 -19.65 -18.54
CA MET A 369 7.70 -18.99 -17.29
C MET A 369 6.44 -18.84 -16.42
N THR A 370 6.46 -19.23 -15.14
CA THR A 370 5.34 -19.01 -14.22
C THR A 370 5.36 -17.60 -13.63
N LEU A 371 4.22 -17.13 -13.11
CA LEU A 371 4.19 -15.84 -12.41
C LEU A 371 5.07 -15.84 -11.16
N ASP A 372 5.17 -16.96 -10.46
CA ASP A 372 6.06 -17.11 -9.31
C ASP A 372 7.54 -17.01 -9.69
N GLU A 373 7.92 -17.60 -10.81
CA GLU A 373 9.29 -17.49 -11.33
C GLU A 373 9.63 -16.06 -11.74
N ALA A 374 8.72 -15.38 -12.41
CA ALA A 374 8.90 -13.97 -12.79
C ALA A 374 8.97 -13.06 -11.56
N GLU A 375 8.14 -13.28 -10.53
CA GLU A 375 8.20 -12.55 -9.25
C GLU A 375 9.55 -12.77 -8.54
N LEU A 376 10.06 -14.00 -8.56
CA LEU A 376 11.38 -14.32 -8.00
C LEU A 376 12.50 -13.57 -8.74
N ILE A 377 12.50 -13.61 -10.07
CA ILE A 377 13.50 -12.91 -10.89
C ILE A 377 13.46 -11.40 -10.61
N LEU A 378 12.27 -10.79 -10.59
CA LEU A 378 12.10 -9.38 -10.24
C LEU A 378 12.61 -9.08 -8.83
N GLY A 379 12.33 -9.96 -7.88
CA GLY A 379 12.81 -9.85 -6.50
C GLY A 379 14.34 -9.89 -6.39
N LEU A 380 14.99 -10.85 -7.06
CA LEU A 380 16.45 -10.96 -7.11
C LEU A 380 17.08 -9.74 -7.78
N CYS A 381 16.53 -9.26 -8.89
CA CYS A 381 17.00 -8.05 -9.58
C CYS A 381 16.89 -6.80 -8.68
N THR A 382 15.76 -6.64 -7.98
CA THR A 382 15.54 -5.50 -7.07
C THR A 382 16.49 -5.55 -5.86
N LEU A 383 16.73 -6.72 -5.30
CA LEU A 383 17.68 -6.91 -4.21
C LEU A 383 19.13 -6.65 -4.66
N SER A 384 19.52 -7.18 -5.83
CA SER A 384 20.86 -6.98 -6.39
C SER A 384 21.12 -5.52 -6.79
N HIS A 385 20.08 -4.78 -7.19
CA HIS A 385 20.18 -3.34 -7.42
C HIS A 385 20.65 -2.60 -6.15
N GLN A 386 20.14 -2.94 -4.97
CA GLN A 386 20.56 -2.31 -3.70
C GLN A 386 22.01 -2.63 -3.30
N HIS A 387 22.55 -3.74 -3.82
CA HIS A 387 23.95 -4.12 -3.65
C HIS A 387 24.87 -3.38 -4.64
N LEU A 388 24.43 -3.18 -5.88
CA LEU A 388 25.29 -2.74 -6.99
C LEU A 388 25.21 -1.25 -7.31
N VAL A 389 24.06 -0.60 -7.11
CA VAL A 389 23.77 0.77 -7.61
C VAL A 389 24.80 1.81 -7.17
N HIS A 390 25.45 1.61 -6.06
CA HIS A 390 26.45 2.55 -5.52
C HIS A 390 27.86 2.36 -6.08
N ARG A 391 28.11 1.25 -6.77
CA ARG A 391 29.38 1.04 -7.49
C ARG A 391 29.40 1.90 -8.75
N ASP A 392 28.32 1.88 -9.51
CA ASP A 392 28.05 2.74 -10.67
C ASP A 392 26.54 2.84 -10.91
N ARG A 393 25.96 4.04 -10.76
CA ARG A 393 24.52 4.27 -10.86
C ARG A 393 23.98 4.09 -12.27
N LEU A 394 24.80 4.36 -13.30
CA LEU A 394 24.38 4.21 -14.69
C LEU A 394 24.51 2.77 -15.16
N LEU A 395 25.63 2.14 -14.81
CA LEU A 395 25.91 0.76 -15.17
C LEU A 395 24.96 -0.23 -14.48
N PHE A 396 24.59 0.04 -13.24
CA PHE A 396 23.75 -0.83 -12.41
C PHE A 396 22.39 -0.21 -12.06
N SER A 397 21.80 0.61 -12.98
CA SER A 397 20.42 1.04 -12.83
C SER A 397 19.47 -0.16 -12.86
N ILE A 398 18.31 -0.05 -12.21
CA ILE A 398 17.33 -1.17 -12.17
C ILE A 398 16.89 -1.60 -13.55
N GLU A 399 16.72 -0.63 -14.48
CA GLU A 399 16.34 -0.89 -15.87
C GLU A 399 17.40 -1.72 -16.60
N ARG A 400 18.67 -1.43 -16.39
CA ARG A 400 19.78 -2.24 -16.95
C ARG A 400 19.87 -3.62 -16.33
N ILE A 401 19.68 -3.74 -15.02
CA ILE A 401 19.69 -5.05 -14.34
C ILE A 401 18.56 -5.93 -14.89
N LEU A 402 17.34 -5.39 -14.99
CA LEU A 402 16.19 -6.11 -15.57
C LEU A 402 16.41 -6.47 -17.03
N ALA A 403 16.87 -5.53 -17.85
CA ALA A 403 17.17 -5.78 -19.26
C ALA A 403 18.30 -6.84 -19.43
N THR A 404 19.29 -6.84 -18.55
CA THR A 404 20.36 -7.86 -18.56
C THR A 404 19.80 -9.23 -18.18
N ALA A 405 19.02 -9.32 -17.09
CA ALA A 405 18.39 -10.57 -16.69
C ALA A 405 17.45 -11.14 -17.78
N GLU A 406 16.75 -10.27 -18.51
CA GLU A 406 15.89 -10.67 -19.64
C GLU A 406 16.72 -11.10 -20.87
N ARG A 407 17.78 -10.37 -21.22
CA ARG A 407 18.67 -10.72 -22.33
C ARG A 407 19.40 -12.05 -22.10
N THR A 408 19.75 -12.35 -20.85
CA THR A 408 20.41 -13.59 -20.42
C THR A 408 19.46 -14.57 -19.75
N ILE A 409 18.20 -14.62 -20.23
CA ILE A 409 17.09 -15.30 -19.53
C ILE A 409 17.37 -16.77 -19.22
N THR A 410 18.15 -17.46 -20.05
CA THR A 410 18.51 -18.86 -19.83
C THR A 410 19.30 -19.04 -18.54
N ILE A 411 20.35 -18.22 -18.35
CA ILE A 411 21.16 -18.25 -17.09
C ILE A 411 20.35 -17.74 -15.92
N THR A 412 19.57 -16.68 -16.13
CA THR A 412 18.69 -16.10 -15.09
C THR A 412 17.69 -17.13 -14.55
N ARG A 413 17.09 -17.93 -15.44
CA ARG A 413 16.19 -19.04 -15.06
C ARG A 413 16.94 -20.16 -14.33
N GLN A 414 18.18 -20.49 -14.71
CA GLN A 414 18.99 -21.46 -13.98
C GLN A 414 19.30 -20.97 -12.53
N ILE A 415 19.54 -19.67 -12.33
CA ILE A 415 19.70 -19.07 -11.00
C ILE A 415 18.38 -19.18 -10.20
N ALA A 416 17.24 -18.85 -10.83
CA ALA A 416 15.92 -19.01 -10.20
C ALA A 416 15.61 -20.48 -9.88
N ASP A 417 15.98 -21.42 -10.73
CA ASP A 417 15.84 -22.87 -10.49
C ASP A 417 16.71 -23.38 -9.33
N LEU A 418 17.92 -22.82 -9.19
CA LEU A 418 18.78 -23.12 -8.05
C LEU A 418 18.13 -22.66 -6.72
N PHE A 419 17.54 -21.44 -6.72
CA PHE A 419 16.77 -20.93 -5.57
C PHE A 419 15.59 -21.86 -5.25
N ARG A 420 14.79 -22.22 -6.25
CA ARG A 420 13.64 -23.12 -6.09
C ARG A 420 14.05 -24.48 -5.54
N ALA A 421 15.14 -25.06 -6.05
CA ALA A 421 15.66 -26.35 -5.57
C ALA A 421 16.14 -26.25 -4.11
N ARG A 422 16.82 -25.16 -3.73
CA ARG A 422 17.32 -24.97 -2.36
C ARG A 422 16.18 -24.87 -1.33
N PHE A 423 15.08 -24.20 -1.67
CA PHE A 423 14.00 -23.90 -0.76
C PHE A 423 12.73 -24.74 -0.98
N ASN A 424 12.77 -25.78 -1.80
CA ASN A 424 11.64 -26.69 -2.00
C ASN A 424 11.34 -27.47 -0.69
N PRO A 425 10.19 -27.24 -0.03
CA PRO A 425 9.90 -27.90 1.26
C PRO A 425 9.70 -29.41 1.13
N ALA A 426 9.36 -29.92 -0.06
CA ALA A 426 9.19 -31.36 -0.30
C ALA A 426 10.53 -32.09 -0.44
N ALA A 427 11.56 -31.44 -0.98
CA ALA A 427 12.88 -32.00 -1.22
C ALA A 427 13.92 -30.86 -1.32
N PRO A 428 14.32 -30.27 -0.19
CA PRO A 428 15.30 -29.18 -0.21
C PRO A 428 16.68 -29.71 -0.63
N LEU A 429 17.32 -28.99 -1.54
CA LEU A 429 18.67 -29.33 -1.99
C LEU A 429 19.66 -29.14 -0.83
N ASP A 430 20.48 -30.16 -0.55
CA ASP A 430 21.51 -30.09 0.48
C ASP A 430 22.65 -29.13 0.10
N ASP A 431 23.47 -28.75 1.07
CA ASP A 431 24.52 -27.74 0.90
C ASP A 431 25.62 -28.18 -0.08
N ALA A 432 25.98 -29.46 -0.11
CA ALA A 432 27.03 -29.96 -1.00
C ALA A 432 26.59 -29.88 -2.49
N HIS A 433 25.39 -30.34 -2.77
CA HIS A 433 24.83 -30.25 -4.13
C HIS A 433 24.52 -28.81 -4.52
N PHE A 434 24.02 -28.00 -3.59
CA PHE A 434 23.80 -26.57 -3.82
C PHE A 434 25.10 -25.85 -4.21
N ASN A 435 26.16 -25.99 -3.39
CA ASN A 435 27.45 -25.34 -3.64
C ASN A 435 28.07 -25.81 -4.97
N LYS A 436 27.94 -27.07 -5.30
CA LYS A 436 28.39 -27.59 -6.60
C LYS A 436 27.66 -26.93 -7.78
N ARG A 437 26.34 -26.80 -7.72
CA ARG A 437 25.55 -26.14 -8.77
C ARG A 437 25.82 -24.65 -8.84
N ALA A 438 25.94 -23.96 -7.70
CA ALA A 438 26.29 -22.56 -7.64
C ALA A 438 27.66 -22.28 -8.24
N ALA A 439 28.68 -23.12 -7.93
CA ALA A 439 30.01 -23.01 -8.51
C ALA A 439 30.02 -23.24 -10.03
N ALA A 440 29.21 -24.19 -10.53
CA ALA A 440 29.08 -24.43 -11.97
C ALA A 440 28.43 -23.20 -12.67
N LEU A 441 27.36 -22.65 -12.13
CA LEU A 441 26.72 -21.44 -12.68
C LEU A 441 27.69 -20.25 -12.66
N ARG A 442 28.47 -20.09 -11.60
CA ARG A 442 29.47 -19.02 -11.49
C ARG A 442 30.56 -19.17 -12.56
N ALA A 443 30.99 -20.39 -12.86
CA ALA A 443 31.93 -20.67 -13.95
C ALA A 443 31.32 -20.36 -15.34
N ASP A 444 30.04 -20.70 -15.55
CA ASP A 444 29.33 -20.45 -16.80
C ASP A 444 29.12 -18.94 -17.05
N ILE A 445 28.84 -18.15 -16.00
CA ILE A 445 28.71 -16.70 -16.08
C ILE A 445 30.04 -16.07 -16.55
N GLY A 446 31.18 -16.59 -16.05
CA GLY A 446 32.49 -16.00 -16.32
C GLY A 446 32.65 -14.60 -15.69
N THR A 447 33.90 -14.13 -15.58
CA THR A 447 34.17 -12.80 -14.97
C THR A 447 35.25 -12.03 -15.71
N LYS A 448 35.73 -12.54 -16.82
CA LYS A 448 36.81 -11.88 -17.60
C LYS A 448 36.18 -10.89 -18.59
N ASP A 449 36.73 -9.68 -18.59
CA ASP A 449 36.33 -8.58 -19.50
C ASP A 449 34.81 -8.30 -19.51
N ASP A 450 34.28 -7.70 -18.42
CA ASP A 450 32.86 -7.37 -18.25
C ASP A 450 32.59 -5.83 -18.31
N PRO A 451 32.89 -5.16 -19.45
CA PRO A 451 32.72 -3.72 -19.58
C PRO A 451 31.26 -3.27 -19.49
N GLU A 452 30.32 -4.17 -19.80
CA GLU A 452 28.89 -3.93 -19.73
C GLU A 452 28.26 -4.27 -18.36
N GLY A 453 29.03 -4.87 -17.44
CA GLY A 453 28.57 -5.30 -16.13
C GLY A 453 27.61 -6.49 -16.14
N THR A 454 27.51 -7.23 -17.25
CA THR A 454 26.60 -8.38 -17.41
C THR A 454 26.95 -9.50 -16.45
N ALA A 455 28.22 -9.92 -16.40
CA ALA A 455 28.65 -10.95 -15.47
C ALA A 455 28.52 -10.49 -14.00
N THR A 456 28.85 -9.23 -13.70
CA THR A 456 28.68 -8.64 -12.37
C THR A 456 27.23 -8.69 -11.90
N ILE A 457 26.26 -8.39 -12.77
CA ILE A 457 24.83 -8.46 -12.48
C ILE A 457 24.43 -9.92 -12.19
N LEU A 458 24.78 -10.86 -13.06
CA LEU A 458 24.40 -12.27 -12.90
C LEU A 458 25.02 -12.90 -11.65
N VAL A 459 26.28 -12.56 -11.34
CA VAL A 459 26.94 -12.97 -10.10
C VAL A 459 26.19 -12.41 -8.89
N ALA A 460 25.77 -11.14 -8.91
CA ALA A 460 25.00 -10.57 -7.82
C ALA A 460 23.63 -11.24 -7.61
N LEU A 461 22.95 -11.65 -8.71
CA LEU A 461 21.73 -12.47 -8.60
C LEU A 461 22.02 -13.82 -7.93
N LEU A 462 23.11 -14.49 -8.30
CA LEU A 462 23.53 -15.76 -7.72
C LEU A 462 23.91 -15.58 -6.23
N ASP A 463 24.69 -14.55 -5.91
CA ASP A 463 25.07 -14.21 -4.53
C ASP A 463 23.83 -13.92 -3.65
N ALA A 464 22.78 -13.31 -4.20
CA ALA A 464 21.51 -13.11 -3.49
C ALA A 464 20.81 -14.44 -3.16
N VAL A 465 20.90 -15.43 -4.05
CA VAL A 465 20.40 -16.79 -3.79
C VAL A 465 21.21 -17.47 -2.70
N GLU A 466 22.53 -17.39 -2.75
CA GLU A 466 23.44 -17.94 -1.74
C GLU A 466 23.21 -17.31 -0.35
N ALA A 467 22.97 -16.00 -0.32
CA ALA A 467 22.72 -15.24 0.89
C ALA A 467 21.33 -15.43 1.49
N THR A 468 20.41 -16.14 0.84
CA THR A 468 19.06 -16.33 1.36
C THR A 468 19.02 -17.46 2.39
N PHE A 469 18.52 -17.17 3.60
CA PHE A 469 18.33 -18.15 4.68
C PHE A 469 16.90 -18.71 4.76
N ARG A 470 15.88 -17.88 4.49
CA ARG A 470 14.45 -18.26 4.49
C ARG A 470 13.70 -17.49 3.42
N THR A 471 12.67 -18.11 2.88
CA THR A 471 11.73 -17.45 1.95
C THR A 471 10.33 -18.03 2.09
N ASN A 472 9.32 -17.19 1.82
CA ASN A 472 7.93 -17.61 1.73
C ASN A 472 7.52 -18.04 0.31
N PHE A 473 8.47 -18.23 -0.61
CA PHE A 473 8.22 -18.49 -2.03
C PHE A 473 7.22 -19.64 -2.27
N PHE A 474 7.27 -20.70 -1.48
CA PHE A 474 6.40 -21.87 -1.63
C PHE A 474 5.04 -21.75 -0.92
N LEU A 475 4.76 -20.64 -0.23
CA LEU A 475 3.44 -20.41 0.37
C LEU A 475 2.44 -19.98 -0.73
N ALA A 476 1.40 -20.79 -0.93
CA ALA A 476 0.40 -20.55 -1.97
C ALA A 476 -0.43 -19.26 -1.79
N LYS A 477 -0.55 -18.78 -0.56
CA LYS A 477 -1.39 -17.59 -0.20
C LYS A 477 -0.56 -16.41 0.30
N ARG A 478 0.71 -16.28 -0.11
CA ARG A 478 1.55 -15.13 0.28
C ARG A 478 1.06 -13.82 -0.36
N PHE A 479 1.25 -12.71 0.32
CA PHE A 479 0.85 -11.38 -0.15
C PHE A 479 1.99 -10.63 -0.88
N GLY A 480 3.21 -11.09 -0.75
CA GLY A 480 4.40 -10.64 -1.43
C GLY A 480 5.50 -11.70 -1.27
N LEU A 481 6.58 -11.56 -2.01
CA LEU A 481 7.76 -12.40 -1.85
C LEU A 481 8.64 -11.83 -0.74
N SER A 482 9.01 -12.66 0.24
CA SER A 482 9.91 -12.27 1.32
C SER A 482 11.11 -13.20 1.43
N MET A 483 12.26 -12.63 1.80
CA MET A 483 13.53 -13.32 2.00
C MET A 483 14.19 -12.82 3.28
N ARG A 484 14.64 -13.73 4.14
CA ARG A 484 15.60 -13.46 5.20
C ARG A 484 16.98 -13.66 4.60
N ILE A 485 17.76 -12.60 4.47
CA ILE A 485 19.08 -12.64 3.82
C ILE A 485 20.22 -12.53 4.85
N ASP A 486 21.37 -13.08 4.50
CA ASP A 486 22.63 -12.80 5.18
C ASP A 486 22.96 -11.31 5.03
N PRO A 487 23.08 -10.55 6.13
CA PRO A 487 23.39 -9.13 6.04
C PRO A 487 24.72 -8.81 5.35
N SER A 488 25.65 -9.76 5.29
CA SER A 488 26.95 -9.60 4.63
C SER A 488 26.81 -9.32 3.14
N TYR A 489 25.73 -9.81 2.50
CA TYR A 489 25.44 -9.54 1.08
C TYR A 489 25.30 -8.04 0.74
N LEU A 490 24.74 -7.25 1.66
CA LEU A 490 24.53 -5.80 1.48
C LEU A 490 25.61 -4.95 2.16
N ARG A 491 26.69 -5.57 2.69
CA ARG A 491 27.79 -4.88 3.34
C ARG A 491 28.69 -4.18 2.33
N ASP A 492 29.09 -2.95 2.64
CA ASP A 492 30.12 -2.18 1.92
C ASP A 492 30.81 -1.18 2.88
N ASP A 493 31.74 -0.36 2.38
CA ASP A 493 32.48 0.62 3.19
C ASP A 493 31.58 1.68 3.84
N ARG A 494 30.42 1.95 3.28
CA ARG A 494 29.41 2.89 3.84
C ARG A 494 28.59 2.25 4.95
N ARG A 495 28.56 0.92 5.00
CA ARG A 495 27.78 0.09 5.93
C ARG A 495 28.70 -0.90 6.65
N PRO A 496 29.69 -0.38 7.45
CA PRO A 496 30.75 -1.22 8.03
C PRO A 496 30.26 -2.17 9.12
N GLU A 497 29.22 -1.77 9.88
CA GLU A 497 28.66 -2.58 10.95
C GLU A 497 27.71 -3.64 10.39
N LEU A 498 27.90 -4.90 10.78
CA LEU A 498 27.07 -6.00 10.30
C LEU A 498 25.79 -6.10 11.11
N PRO A 499 24.61 -5.98 10.49
CA PRO A 499 23.33 -6.22 11.17
C PRO A 499 23.20 -7.67 11.65
N TYR A 500 22.43 -7.89 12.70
CA TYR A 500 22.01 -9.25 13.12
C TYR A 500 21.07 -9.89 12.11
N GLY A 501 20.17 -9.11 11.52
CA GLY A 501 19.18 -9.64 10.60
C GLY A 501 18.64 -8.62 9.62
N THR A 502 18.53 -9.05 8.37
CA THR A 502 17.93 -8.27 7.28
C THR A 502 16.89 -9.11 6.55
N PHE A 503 15.69 -8.51 6.39
CA PHE A 503 14.59 -9.07 5.60
C PHE A 503 14.34 -8.16 4.41
N PHE A 504 14.18 -8.77 3.26
CA PHE A 504 13.74 -8.13 2.03
C PHE A 504 12.34 -8.59 1.69
N VAL A 505 11.46 -7.67 1.29
CA VAL A 505 10.10 -7.97 0.85
C VAL A 505 9.80 -7.17 -0.40
N ILE A 506 9.26 -7.84 -1.41
CA ILE A 506 8.76 -7.24 -2.64
C ILE A 506 7.32 -7.72 -2.90
N GLY A 507 6.48 -6.82 -3.36
CA GLY A 507 5.10 -7.13 -3.73
C GLY A 507 4.56 -6.07 -4.68
N ARG A 508 3.30 -6.16 -4.99
CA ARG A 508 2.68 -5.31 -5.98
C ARG A 508 2.82 -3.81 -5.66
N GLY A 509 3.65 -3.13 -6.46
CA GLY A 509 3.89 -1.69 -6.39
C GLY A 509 4.64 -1.24 -5.15
N PHE A 510 5.44 -2.10 -4.56
CA PHE A 510 6.37 -1.75 -3.49
C PHE A 510 7.49 -2.77 -3.32
N PHE A 511 8.57 -2.32 -2.73
CA PHE A 511 9.56 -3.18 -2.07
C PHE A 511 10.09 -2.50 -0.80
N GLY A 512 10.72 -3.27 0.07
CA GLY A 512 11.27 -2.71 1.29
C GLY A 512 12.09 -3.70 2.10
N PHE A 513 12.60 -3.19 3.20
CA PHE A 513 13.48 -3.93 4.10
C PHE A 513 13.05 -3.78 5.55
N HIS A 514 13.35 -4.79 6.35
CA HIS A 514 13.47 -4.70 7.80
C HIS A 514 14.90 -5.07 8.19
N ASN A 515 15.56 -4.20 8.92
CA ASN A 515 16.94 -4.42 9.36
C ASN A 515 17.06 -4.22 10.88
N ARG A 516 17.87 -5.06 11.55
CA ARG A 516 18.09 -4.97 13.00
C ARG A 516 19.51 -5.36 13.39
N PHE A 517 20.06 -4.69 14.42
CA PHE A 517 21.42 -4.86 14.89
C PHE A 517 21.58 -5.80 16.09
N LYS A 518 20.49 -6.25 16.70
CA LYS A 518 20.50 -7.28 17.76
C LYS A 518 19.36 -8.27 17.54
N GLU A 519 19.45 -9.40 18.21
CA GLU A 519 18.41 -10.43 18.21
C GLU A 519 17.05 -9.84 18.63
N ILE A 520 17.02 -9.14 19.76
CA ILE A 520 15.86 -8.39 20.21
C ILE A 520 16.08 -6.92 19.85
N ALA A 521 15.27 -6.39 18.96
CA ALA A 521 15.38 -5.02 18.49
C ALA A 521 14.04 -4.47 18.07
N ARG A 522 13.86 -3.15 18.21
CA ARG A 522 12.65 -2.44 17.81
C ARG A 522 12.97 -1.22 16.97
N GLY A 523 12.12 -0.96 16.00
CA GLY A 523 12.19 0.23 15.16
C GLY A 523 10.91 0.50 14.41
N GLY A 524 10.73 1.73 13.95
CA GLY A 524 9.54 2.15 13.23
C GLY A 524 9.44 1.52 11.84
N LEU A 525 8.21 1.22 11.44
CA LEU A 525 7.84 0.92 10.06
C LEU A 525 7.48 2.25 9.36
N ARG A 526 8.26 2.58 8.33
CA ARG A 526 8.10 3.80 7.52
C ARG A 526 7.56 3.45 6.13
N VAL A 527 6.64 4.25 5.63
CA VAL A 527 6.17 4.16 4.25
C VAL A 527 6.63 5.40 3.47
N VAL A 528 7.52 5.19 2.53
CA VAL A 528 7.98 6.24 1.61
C VAL A 528 7.08 6.23 0.38
N LYS A 529 6.26 7.27 0.22
CA LYS A 529 5.37 7.45 -0.92
C LYS A 529 5.82 8.64 -1.78
N PRO A 530 6.53 8.39 -2.88
CA PRO A 530 6.91 9.44 -3.82
C PRO A 530 5.70 10.06 -4.52
N SER A 531 5.78 11.34 -4.83
CA SER A 531 4.73 12.05 -5.55
C SER A 531 4.74 11.81 -7.07
N ASN A 532 5.88 11.36 -7.61
CA ASN A 532 6.08 11.12 -9.05
C ASN A 532 7.22 10.13 -9.32
N ALA A 533 7.33 9.68 -10.57
CA ALA A 533 8.32 8.70 -11.00
C ALA A 533 9.78 9.18 -10.80
N ALA A 534 10.08 10.45 -10.99
CA ALA A 534 11.43 10.97 -10.79
C ALA A 534 11.86 10.94 -9.32
N GLN A 535 10.95 11.22 -8.40
CA GLN A 535 11.20 11.06 -6.97
C GLN A 535 11.34 9.58 -6.61
N HIS A 536 10.47 8.71 -7.14
CA HIS A 536 10.54 7.28 -6.93
C HIS A 536 11.89 6.70 -7.35
N SER A 537 12.40 7.06 -8.52
CA SER A 537 13.72 6.62 -9.00
C SER A 537 14.85 7.00 -8.03
N ARG A 538 14.85 8.23 -7.54
CA ARG A 538 15.86 8.69 -6.55
C ARG A 538 15.76 7.95 -5.21
N GLU A 539 14.55 7.73 -4.71
CA GLU A 539 14.35 7.00 -3.44
C GLU A 539 14.70 5.53 -3.59
N ARG A 540 14.44 4.91 -4.77
CA ARG A 540 14.75 3.51 -5.08
C ARG A 540 16.25 3.19 -4.91
N GLU A 541 17.14 4.09 -5.30
CA GLU A 541 18.59 3.87 -5.20
C GLU A 541 19.10 3.77 -3.76
N ARG A 542 18.36 4.26 -2.77
CA ARG A 542 18.83 4.44 -1.40
C ARG A 542 17.94 3.87 -0.30
N VAL A 543 16.94 3.08 -0.65
CA VAL A 543 16.01 2.50 0.34
C VAL A 543 16.75 1.73 1.43
N PHE A 544 17.69 0.86 1.05
CA PHE A 544 18.45 0.08 2.04
C PHE A 544 19.40 0.95 2.85
N ASP A 545 20.05 1.95 2.26
CA ASP A 545 20.91 2.91 2.99
C ASP A 545 20.10 3.66 4.06
N GLU A 546 18.88 4.08 3.74
CA GLU A 546 17.98 4.72 4.71
C GLU A 546 17.62 3.75 5.85
N VAL A 547 17.23 2.53 5.51
CA VAL A 547 16.89 1.50 6.50
C VAL A 547 18.09 1.17 7.39
N TYR A 548 19.27 0.96 6.81
CA TYR A 548 20.51 0.69 7.53
C TYR A 548 20.87 1.85 8.46
N GLY A 549 20.94 3.07 7.93
CA GLY A 549 21.31 4.26 8.69
C GLY A 549 20.36 4.56 9.84
N LEU A 550 19.04 4.42 9.60
CA LEU A 550 18.01 4.63 10.63
C LEU A 550 18.05 3.52 11.70
N SER A 551 18.25 2.26 11.33
CA SER A 551 18.41 1.17 12.31
C SER A 551 19.69 1.32 13.13
N TRP A 552 20.79 1.78 12.52
CA TRP A 552 22.03 2.09 13.21
C TRP A 552 21.87 3.28 14.16
N ALA A 553 21.20 4.36 13.74
CA ALA A 553 20.88 5.48 14.62
C ALA A 553 20.04 5.03 15.84
N GLN A 554 19.08 4.12 15.63
CA GLN A 554 18.32 3.51 16.73
C GLN A 554 19.21 2.65 17.64
N GLN A 555 20.19 1.92 17.09
CA GLN A 555 21.17 1.17 17.87
C GLN A 555 22.01 2.09 18.78
N GLN A 556 22.40 3.26 18.26
CA GLN A 556 23.19 4.25 19.00
C GLN A 556 22.41 4.98 20.10
N LYS A 557 21.08 4.89 20.11
CA LYS A 557 20.29 5.49 21.20
C LYS A 557 20.54 4.87 22.57
N ASN A 558 21.12 3.67 22.60
CA ASN A 558 21.54 2.97 23.81
C ASN A 558 20.43 3.00 24.90
N LYS A 559 19.40 2.21 24.68
CA LYS A 559 18.17 2.20 25.47
C LYS A 559 18.40 1.62 26.86
N ASP A 560 17.50 1.96 27.80
CA ASP A 560 17.55 1.48 29.17
C ASP A 560 17.21 0.00 29.33
N ILE A 561 16.59 -0.62 28.31
CA ILE A 561 16.36 -2.06 28.23
C ILE A 561 17.27 -2.70 27.16
N PRO A 562 17.57 -4.01 27.25
CA PRO A 562 18.56 -4.68 26.40
C PRO A 562 18.03 -4.94 24.98
N GLU A 563 17.39 -3.96 24.35
CA GLU A 563 16.95 -4.05 22.96
C GLU A 563 17.86 -3.22 22.03
N GLY A 564 18.11 -3.78 20.85
CA GLY A 564 18.87 -3.12 19.80
C GLY A 564 18.06 -2.19 18.93
N GLY A 565 18.74 -1.57 17.97
CA GLY A 565 18.12 -0.74 16.92
C GLY A 565 17.61 -1.58 15.77
N ALA A 566 16.42 -1.24 15.30
CA ALA A 566 15.85 -1.76 14.08
C ALA A 566 15.15 -0.65 13.29
N LYS A 567 14.87 -0.91 12.02
CA LYS A 567 14.06 -0.06 11.15
C LYS A 567 13.46 -0.91 10.03
N ALA A 568 12.23 -0.60 9.69
CA ALA A 568 11.64 -1.04 8.43
C ALA A 568 11.29 0.19 7.58
N ALA A 569 11.54 0.10 6.28
CA ALA A 569 11.02 1.06 5.31
C ALA A 569 10.57 0.35 4.05
N ILE A 570 9.44 0.79 3.52
CA ILE A 570 8.88 0.34 2.25
C ILE A 570 8.78 1.53 1.31
N LEU A 571 9.28 1.36 0.10
CA LEU A 571 9.14 2.33 -0.98
C LEU A 571 7.98 1.90 -1.88
N LEU A 572 7.02 2.79 -2.06
CA LEU A 572 5.87 2.57 -2.91
C LEU A 572 6.08 3.20 -4.29
N GLU A 573 5.51 2.58 -5.32
CA GLU A 573 5.25 3.28 -6.58
C GLU A 573 4.25 4.42 -6.35
N PRO A 574 4.33 5.53 -7.12
CA PRO A 574 3.52 6.73 -6.89
C PRO A 574 2.01 6.47 -6.79
N GLU A 575 1.49 5.57 -7.63
CA GLU A 575 0.06 5.24 -7.71
C GLU A 575 -0.38 4.13 -6.74
N SER A 576 0.55 3.56 -5.97
CA SER A 576 0.25 2.44 -5.09
C SER A 576 -0.54 2.85 -3.86
N ASP A 577 -1.44 1.97 -3.44
CA ASP A 577 -2.24 2.11 -2.22
C ASP A 577 -1.40 1.77 -0.99
N ILE A 578 -1.33 2.69 -0.03
CA ILE A 578 -0.52 2.55 1.19
C ILE A 578 -0.99 1.35 2.02
N THR A 579 -2.29 1.25 2.28
CA THR A 579 -2.86 0.21 3.15
C THR A 579 -2.58 -1.19 2.61
N ARG A 580 -2.78 -1.40 1.30
CA ARG A 580 -2.47 -2.67 0.64
C ARG A 580 -0.98 -3.02 0.75
N CYS A 581 -0.08 -2.05 0.53
CA CYS A 581 1.36 -2.28 0.61
C CYS A 581 1.83 -2.59 2.03
N VAL A 582 1.32 -1.88 3.04
CA VAL A 582 1.59 -2.14 4.46
C VAL A 582 1.12 -3.55 4.84
N LYS A 583 -0.10 -3.93 4.46
CA LYS A 583 -0.65 -5.27 4.72
C LYS A 583 0.19 -6.36 4.06
N SER A 584 0.60 -6.15 2.81
CA SER A 584 1.45 -7.09 2.08
C SER A 584 2.83 -7.24 2.73
N PHE A 585 3.49 -6.15 3.07
CA PHE A 585 4.81 -6.17 3.73
C PHE A 585 4.77 -6.92 5.07
N VAL A 586 3.83 -6.55 5.93
CA VAL A 586 3.71 -7.13 7.27
C VAL A 586 3.35 -8.61 7.23
N ASP A 587 2.40 -9.01 6.39
CA ASP A 587 2.01 -10.43 6.28
C ASP A 587 3.14 -11.29 5.71
N SER A 588 3.87 -10.77 4.70
CA SER A 588 5.04 -11.45 4.13
C SER A 588 6.21 -11.56 5.11
N LEU A 589 6.36 -10.59 6.02
CA LEU A 589 7.33 -10.68 7.11
C LEU A 589 6.91 -11.75 8.13
N LEU A 590 5.62 -11.79 8.51
CA LEU A 590 5.06 -12.79 9.41
C LEU A 590 5.19 -14.21 8.85
N ASP A 591 5.15 -14.41 7.53
CA ASP A 591 5.40 -15.71 6.91
C ASP A 591 6.74 -16.34 7.34
N LEU A 592 7.77 -15.52 7.58
CA LEU A 592 9.12 -16.00 7.93
C LEU A 592 9.37 -16.15 9.43
N ILE A 593 8.52 -15.54 10.27
CA ILE A 593 8.76 -15.46 11.72
C ILE A 593 7.63 -16.07 12.58
N THR A 594 6.51 -16.49 11.96
CA THR A 594 5.38 -17.11 12.67
C THR A 594 5.73 -18.45 13.27
N ASP A 595 5.05 -18.82 14.36
CA ASP A 595 5.10 -20.17 14.96
C ASP A 595 4.01 -21.11 14.40
N ASP A 596 3.20 -20.70 13.43
CA ASP A 596 2.17 -21.57 12.84
C ASP A 596 2.82 -22.79 12.15
N PRO A 597 2.56 -24.03 12.65
CA PRO A 597 3.16 -25.23 12.07
C PRO A 597 2.81 -25.46 10.60
N ALA A 598 1.63 -25.00 10.15
CA ALA A 598 1.21 -25.12 8.75
C ALA A 598 2.08 -24.27 7.82
N VAL A 599 2.49 -23.09 8.27
CA VAL A 599 3.40 -22.19 7.54
C VAL A 599 4.83 -22.72 7.62
N ARG A 600 5.30 -23.06 8.82
CA ARG A 600 6.68 -23.54 9.05
C ARG A 600 7.04 -24.78 8.23
N LYS A 601 6.09 -25.65 7.95
CA LYS A 601 6.29 -26.83 7.09
C LYS A 601 6.60 -26.47 5.63
N GLN A 602 6.24 -25.27 5.19
CA GLN A 602 6.44 -24.80 3.82
C GLN A 602 7.59 -23.81 3.67
N VAL A 603 8.21 -23.41 4.79
CA VAL A 603 9.35 -22.48 4.82
C VAL A 603 10.60 -23.25 5.23
N VAL A 604 11.49 -23.51 4.27
CA VAL A 604 12.78 -24.12 4.57
C VAL A 604 13.63 -23.13 5.36
N ASP A 605 14.06 -23.53 6.55
CA ASP A 605 14.83 -22.70 7.47
C ASP A 605 16.30 -23.12 7.48
N ARG A 606 17.13 -22.25 6.93
CA ARG A 606 18.60 -22.43 6.93
C ARG A 606 19.31 -21.52 7.94
N PHE A 607 18.57 -20.71 8.66
CA PHE A 607 19.10 -19.86 9.74
C PHE A 607 19.10 -20.61 11.09
N GLY A 608 18.10 -21.49 11.32
CA GLY A 608 18.02 -22.39 12.46
C GLY A 608 17.64 -21.75 13.80
N SER A 609 17.39 -20.44 13.85
CA SER A 609 17.04 -19.71 15.07
C SER A 609 15.70 -19.02 14.94
N ARG A 610 14.96 -18.93 16.04
CA ARG A 610 13.73 -18.13 16.10
C ARG A 610 14.08 -16.66 16.00
N GLU A 611 13.25 -15.89 15.33
CA GLU A 611 13.44 -14.46 15.20
C GLU A 611 12.24 -13.69 15.78
N LEU A 612 12.54 -12.71 16.62
CA LEU A 612 11.56 -11.82 17.23
C LEU A 612 11.75 -10.40 16.67
N ILE A 613 10.69 -9.84 16.11
CA ILE A 613 10.67 -8.51 15.51
C ILE A 613 9.61 -7.68 16.21
N TYR A 614 9.98 -6.45 16.57
CA TYR A 614 9.08 -5.46 17.14
C TYR A 614 9.08 -4.20 16.28
N LEU A 615 7.88 -3.76 15.93
CA LEU A 615 7.65 -2.60 15.09
C LEU A 615 7.10 -1.42 15.91
N GLY A 616 7.19 -0.23 15.36
CA GLY A 616 6.51 0.97 15.84
C GLY A 616 5.96 1.76 14.65
N PRO A 617 5.00 2.67 14.86
CA PRO A 617 4.54 3.52 13.79
C PRO A 617 5.60 4.58 13.44
N ASP A 618 5.72 4.89 12.15
CA ASP A 618 6.52 5.96 11.59
C ASP A 618 5.74 6.64 10.45
N GLU A 619 6.40 7.31 9.55
CA GLU A 619 5.81 8.04 8.42
C GLU A 619 4.75 7.20 7.69
N ASN A 620 3.55 7.76 7.47
CA ASN A 620 2.40 7.17 6.79
C ASN A 620 1.80 5.90 7.42
N ILE A 621 2.09 5.61 8.69
CA ILE A 621 1.40 4.57 9.46
C ILE A 621 0.30 5.20 10.30
N THR A 622 -0.94 4.77 10.08
CA THR A 622 -2.15 5.27 10.75
C THR A 622 -2.59 4.36 11.90
N PRO A 623 -3.48 4.82 12.80
CA PRO A 623 -4.07 3.96 13.82
C PRO A 623 -4.71 2.68 13.28
N ASP A 624 -5.42 2.75 12.15
CA ASP A 624 -6.06 1.58 11.51
C ASP A 624 -5.02 0.54 11.05
N HIS A 625 -3.87 1.01 10.56
CA HIS A 625 -2.75 0.12 10.24
C HIS A 625 -2.23 -0.60 11.49
N ILE A 626 -2.08 0.13 12.60
CA ILE A 626 -1.58 -0.44 13.87
C ILE A 626 -2.53 -1.54 14.36
N GLU A 627 -3.83 -1.26 14.39
CA GLU A 627 -4.85 -2.21 14.81
C GLU A 627 -4.86 -3.46 13.93
N TRP A 628 -4.82 -3.27 12.61
CA TRP A 628 -4.75 -4.40 11.67
C TRP A 628 -3.48 -5.23 11.87
N ILE A 629 -2.31 -4.61 12.05
CA ILE A 629 -1.02 -5.28 12.24
C ILE A 629 -1.06 -6.20 13.48
N VAL A 630 -1.56 -5.70 14.60
CA VAL A 630 -1.66 -6.49 15.85
C VAL A 630 -2.67 -7.63 15.70
N SER A 631 -3.84 -7.35 15.13
CA SER A 631 -4.86 -8.37 14.86
C SER A 631 -4.32 -9.45 13.92
N ARG A 632 -3.59 -9.06 12.87
CA ARG A 632 -2.99 -10.00 11.92
C ARG A 632 -1.89 -10.84 12.56
N ALA A 633 -1.04 -10.27 13.40
CA ALA A 633 -0.01 -11.01 14.13
C ALA A 633 -0.61 -12.10 15.04
N ARG A 634 -1.74 -11.79 15.71
CA ARG A 634 -2.51 -12.79 16.49
C ARG A 634 -3.06 -13.90 15.59
N ALA A 635 -3.74 -13.53 14.52
CA ALA A 635 -4.32 -14.49 13.56
C ALA A 635 -3.25 -15.40 12.93
N ARG A 636 -2.03 -14.87 12.73
CA ARG A 636 -0.87 -15.60 12.21
C ARG A 636 -0.07 -16.33 13.29
N LYS A 637 -0.55 -16.40 14.53
CA LYS A 637 0.11 -17.09 15.65
C LYS A 637 1.56 -16.65 15.89
N TYR A 638 1.82 -15.34 15.72
CA TYR A 638 3.12 -14.79 16.09
C TYR A 638 3.31 -14.88 17.60
N ALA A 639 4.54 -15.12 18.05
CA ALA A 639 4.82 -15.43 19.46
C ALA A 639 4.42 -14.36 20.45
N MET A 640 4.61 -13.10 20.07
CA MET A 640 4.38 -11.91 20.90
C MET A 640 3.50 -10.89 20.13
N PRO A 641 2.24 -11.25 19.81
CA PRO A 641 1.41 -10.42 18.94
C PRO A 641 1.14 -9.03 19.52
N ASP A 642 1.02 -8.93 20.84
CA ASP A 642 0.74 -7.67 21.54
C ASP A 642 1.94 -6.74 21.63
N ALA A 643 3.15 -7.28 21.57
CA ALA A 643 4.39 -6.51 21.49
C ALA A 643 4.84 -6.23 20.04
N PHE A 644 4.22 -6.89 19.04
CA PHE A 644 4.64 -6.80 17.65
C PHE A 644 4.59 -5.37 17.10
N MET A 645 3.60 -4.56 17.55
CA MET A 645 3.46 -3.17 17.16
C MET A 645 3.18 -2.28 18.37
N SER A 646 3.98 -1.23 18.57
CA SER A 646 3.77 -0.23 19.63
C SER A 646 2.73 0.84 19.26
N SER A 647 2.38 1.71 20.22
CA SER A 647 1.41 2.81 20.05
C SER A 647 0.00 2.36 19.68
N LYS A 648 -0.44 1.22 20.22
CA LYS A 648 -1.78 0.67 19.97
C LYS A 648 -2.88 1.63 20.43
N PRO A 649 -3.96 1.82 19.66
CA PRO A 649 -5.12 2.58 20.09
C PRO A 649 -5.67 2.05 21.44
N GLY A 650 -5.87 2.95 22.41
CA GLY A 650 -6.41 2.61 23.72
C GLY A 650 -5.47 1.86 24.69
N ALA A 651 -4.31 1.36 24.23
CA ALA A 651 -3.37 0.59 25.05
C ALA A 651 -1.92 1.06 24.97
N GLY A 652 -1.57 1.91 24.00
CA GLY A 652 -0.23 2.45 23.81
C GLY A 652 -0.14 3.95 24.05
N ILE A 653 1.08 4.46 24.20
CA ILE A 653 1.35 5.89 24.28
C ILE A 653 1.39 6.45 22.85
N ASN A 654 0.44 7.29 22.52
CA ASN A 654 0.46 7.98 21.23
C ASN A 654 1.51 9.11 21.27
N HIS A 655 2.71 8.82 20.77
CA HIS A 655 3.84 9.76 20.80
C HIS A 655 3.52 11.10 20.14
N LYS A 656 2.73 11.10 19.08
CA LYS A 656 2.34 12.29 18.34
C LYS A 656 1.41 13.19 19.17
N VAL A 657 0.40 12.62 19.81
CA VAL A 657 -0.54 13.37 20.64
C VAL A 657 0.17 14.00 21.85
N TYR A 658 1.03 13.24 22.49
CA TYR A 658 1.76 13.72 23.67
C TYR A 658 3.02 14.52 23.32
N GLY A 659 3.51 14.46 22.07
CA GLY A 659 4.71 15.16 21.63
C GLY A 659 5.99 14.66 22.30
N VAL A 660 6.04 13.37 22.66
CA VAL A 660 7.08 12.78 23.50
C VAL A 660 8.49 13.00 22.94
N THR A 661 8.69 12.88 21.63
CA THR A 661 9.97 13.14 20.98
C THR A 661 10.40 14.59 21.16
N SER A 662 9.46 15.51 20.96
CA SER A 662 9.70 16.97 21.05
C SER A 662 9.95 17.43 22.47
N GLU A 663 9.33 16.79 23.48
CA GLU A 663 9.69 17.01 24.89
C GLU A 663 11.18 16.72 25.14
N GLY A 664 11.70 15.61 24.60
CA GLY A 664 13.13 15.29 24.67
C GLY A 664 14.00 16.34 23.98
N VAL A 665 13.61 16.76 22.78
CA VAL A 665 14.32 17.82 22.02
C VAL A 665 14.35 19.13 22.81
N ASN A 666 13.22 19.50 23.44
CA ASN A 666 13.12 20.71 24.25
C ASN A 666 14.04 20.68 25.48
N VAL A 667 14.18 19.54 26.14
CA VAL A 667 15.13 19.40 27.26
C VAL A 667 16.54 19.72 26.82
N PHE A 668 17.00 19.17 25.68
CA PHE A 668 18.33 19.45 25.14
C PHE A 668 18.46 20.88 24.61
N LEU A 669 17.40 21.49 24.07
CA LEU A 669 17.40 22.91 23.70
C LEU A 669 17.60 23.79 24.93
N GLU A 670 16.90 23.56 26.03
CA GLU A 670 17.05 24.32 27.28
C GLU A 670 18.48 24.19 27.82
N VAL A 671 19.04 22.97 27.83
CA VAL A 671 20.45 22.74 28.25
C VAL A 671 21.41 23.52 27.35
N ALA A 672 21.21 23.49 26.01
CA ALA A 672 22.06 24.17 25.06
C ALA A 672 22.03 25.71 25.23
N LEU A 673 20.84 26.28 25.38
CA LEU A 673 20.63 27.71 25.58
C LEU A 673 21.32 28.17 26.88
N ARG A 674 21.14 27.45 27.97
CA ARG A 674 21.79 27.75 29.26
C ARG A 674 23.33 27.63 29.19
N ALA A 675 23.84 26.65 28.42
CA ALA A 675 25.29 26.54 28.18
C ALA A 675 25.85 27.73 27.39
N ARG A 676 25.01 28.43 26.62
CA ARG A 676 25.34 29.67 25.90
C ARG A 676 24.99 30.95 26.70
N GLY A 677 24.59 30.82 27.97
CA GLY A 677 24.27 31.96 28.85
C GLY A 677 22.86 32.52 28.68
N ILE A 678 21.97 31.82 27.96
CA ILE A 678 20.58 32.23 27.76
C ILE A 678 19.68 31.41 28.71
N ASP A 679 19.00 32.05 29.64
CA ASP A 679 17.93 31.41 30.42
C ASP A 679 16.60 31.56 29.63
N PRO A 680 16.11 30.53 28.94
CA PRO A 680 14.98 30.64 28.03
C PRO A 680 13.67 31.02 28.72
N ARG A 681 13.56 30.85 30.06
CA ARG A 681 12.38 31.26 30.83
C ARG A 681 12.38 32.73 31.16
N LYS A 682 13.55 33.43 31.04
CA LYS A 682 13.72 34.83 31.41
C LYS A 682 14.16 35.75 30.29
N GLN A 683 14.73 35.18 29.25
CA GLN A 683 15.38 35.94 28.17
C GLN A 683 14.82 35.48 26.80
N PRO A 684 14.58 36.41 25.87
CA PRO A 684 14.17 36.05 24.53
C PRO A 684 15.29 35.33 23.77
N PHE A 685 14.91 34.38 22.94
CA PHE A 685 15.77 33.66 22.03
C PHE A 685 15.03 33.33 20.73
N THR A 686 15.78 33.10 19.67
CA THR A 686 15.26 32.85 18.33
C THR A 686 15.50 31.41 17.90
N VAL A 687 14.51 30.81 17.23
CA VAL A 687 14.58 29.41 16.75
C VAL A 687 14.14 29.33 15.29
N LYS A 688 14.88 28.59 14.49
CA LYS A 688 14.47 28.15 13.16
C LYS A 688 14.26 26.65 13.14
N ILE A 689 13.24 26.17 12.40
CA ILE A 689 12.79 24.78 12.42
C ILE A 689 12.65 24.26 10.98
N THR A 690 13.08 23.02 10.70
CA THR A 690 12.65 22.28 9.53
C THR A 690 11.64 21.19 9.91
N GLY A 691 10.65 20.96 9.04
CA GLY A 691 9.42 20.23 9.34
C GLY A 691 8.27 21.18 9.61
N GLY A 692 7.05 20.79 9.20
CA GLY A 692 5.86 21.64 9.25
C GLY A 692 5.09 21.60 10.57
N PRO A 693 4.15 22.53 10.75
CA PRO A 693 3.21 22.50 11.87
C PRO A 693 2.35 21.22 11.92
N ASP A 694 2.09 20.60 10.77
CA ASP A 694 1.42 19.31 10.60
C ASP A 694 2.30 18.10 10.94
N GLY A 695 3.63 18.32 11.09
CA GLY A 695 4.61 17.29 11.41
C GLY A 695 4.64 16.89 12.89
N ASP A 696 5.04 15.65 13.17
CA ASP A 696 5.09 15.14 14.55
C ASP A 696 6.06 15.96 15.43
N VAL A 697 7.34 16.06 15.02
CA VAL A 697 8.37 16.72 15.84
C VAL A 697 8.22 18.24 15.78
N ALA A 698 8.15 18.81 14.58
CA ALA A 698 8.12 20.27 14.42
C ALA A 698 6.81 20.88 14.96
N GLY A 699 5.65 20.26 14.70
CA GLY A 699 4.36 20.74 15.20
C GLY A 699 4.28 20.69 16.72
N ASN A 700 4.74 19.60 17.36
CA ASN A 700 4.80 19.52 18.81
C ASN A 700 5.85 20.49 19.40
N MET A 701 6.96 20.77 18.71
CA MET A 701 7.92 21.78 19.15
C MET A 701 7.29 23.19 19.21
N ILE A 702 6.47 23.55 18.23
CA ILE A 702 5.70 24.83 18.25
C ILE A 702 4.87 24.91 19.53
N ARG A 703 4.10 23.88 19.83
CA ARG A 703 3.26 23.80 21.04
C ARG A 703 4.07 23.89 22.32
N ILE A 704 5.20 23.17 22.39
CA ILE A 704 6.05 23.11 23.57
C ILE A 704 6.79 24.44 23.79
N LEU A 705 7.29 25.07 22.74
CA LEU A 705 7.96 26.37 22.81
C LEU A 705 6.99 27.44 23.31
N ASP A 706 5.76 27.46 22.84
CA ASP A 706 4.72 28.36 23.32
C ASP A 706 4.35 28.09 24.79
N ARG A 707 4.12 26.83 25.16
CA ARG A 707 3.76 26.41 26.51
C ARG A 707 4.84 26.78 27.55
N ASP A 708 6.11 26.53 27.26
CA ASP A 708 7.18 26.59 28.24
C ASP A 708 7.85 27.96 28.31
N TYR A 709 7.86 28.70 27.20
CA TYR A 709 8.61 29.95 27.09
C TYR A 709 7.76 31.14 26.57
N GLY A 710 6.58 30.90 26.03
CA GLY A 710 5.69 31.97 25.52
C GLY A 710 6.45 32.87 24.54
N ASN A 711 6.33 34.18 24.70
CA ASN A 711 6.95 35.18 23.84
C ASN A 711 8.49 35.23 23.91
N ASN A 712 9.13 34.54 24.86
CA ASN A 712 10.59 34.44 24.87
C ASN A 712 11.09 33.58 23.73
N ALA A 713 10.34 32.57 23.29
CA ALA A 713 10.69 31.73 22.16
C ALA A 713 10.17 32.37 20.86
N ARG A 714 11.05 32.98 20.06
CA ARG A 714 10.69 33.56 18.77
C ARG A 714 11.02 32.56 17.65
N ILE A 715 10.00 32.00 17.03
CA ILE A 715 10.16 31.11 15.88
C ILE A 715 10.30 31.97 14.63
N VAL A 716 11.54 32.20 14.20
CA VAL A 716 11.85 33.11 13.09
C VAL A 716 11.72 32.46 11.71
N GLY A 717 11.62 31.14 11.65
CA GLY A 717 11.37 30.48 10.35
C GLY A 717 11.05 28.99 10.49
N ILE A 718 10.14 28.56 9.62
CA ILE A 718 9.73 27.16 9.45
C ILE A 718 9.77 26.80 7.97
N ALA A 719 10.34 25.62 7.64
CA ALA A 719 10.33 25.07 6.27
C ALA A 719 9.79 23.64 6.28
N ASP A 720 8.82 23.37 5.42
CA ASP A 720 8.23 22.04 5.23
C ASP A 720 8.09 21.64 3.75
N GLY A 721 7.35 20.57 3.46
CA GLY A 721 7.10 20.09 2.11
C GLY A 721 6.37 21.11 1.21
N SER A 722 5.58 22.01 1.79
CA SER A 722 4.71 22.96 1.11
C SER A 722 5.35 24.32 0.85
N GLY A 723 6.39 24.69 1.62
CA GLY A 723 6.99 26.00 1.52
C GLY A 723 7.84 26.42 2.69
N VAL A 724 7.97 27.72 2.87
CA VAL A 724 8.65 28.36 3.98
C VAL A 724 7.84 29.55 4.51
N GLY A 725 7.75 29.66 5.83
CA GLY A 725 7.30 30.84 6.54
C GLY A 725 8.46 31.42 7.33
N GLU A 726 8.75 32.68 7.19
CA GLU A 726 9.84 33.35 7.93
C GLU A 726 9.44 34.76 8.35
N ASP A 727 9.82 35.13 9.56
CA ASP A 727 9.66 36.47 10.09
C ASP A 727 10.80 36.74 11.08
N PRO A 728 11.66 37.74 10.81
CA PRO A 728 12.76 38.08 11.72
C PRO A 728 12.32 38.48 13.13
N ASP A 729 11.10 38.99 13.28
CA ASP A 729 10.52 39.39 14.56
C ASP A 729 9.83 38.25 15.28
N GLY A 730 9.68 37.09 14.60
CA GLY A 730 9.00 35.87 15.05
C GLY A 730 7.61 35.70 14.44
N LEU A 731 7.32 34.51 13.94
CA LEU A 731 6.01 34.10 13.44
C LEU A 731 4.95 34.11 14.57
N ASP A 732 3.73 34.53 14.28
CA ASP A 732 2.63 34.59 15.24
C ASP A 732 2.32 33.18 15.83
N HIS A 733 2.52 33.00 17.14
CA HIS A 733 2.31 31.73 17.84
C HIS A 733 0.87 31.25 17.75
N THR A 734 -0.12 32.16 17.79
CA THR A 734 -1.54 31.79 17.73
C THR A 734 -1.85 31.16 16.36
N GLU A 735 -1.28 31.70 15.29
CA GLU A 735 -1.46 31.15 13.97
C GLU A 735 -0.69 29.83 13.78
N LEU A 736 0.52 29.72 14.27
CA LEU A 736 1.27 28.47 14.25
C LEU A 736 0.54 27.35 15.02
N LEU A 737 -0.07 27.68 16.18
CA LEU A 737 -0.88 26.74 16.97
C LEU A 737 -2.19 26.37 16.24
N ARG A 738 -2.77 27.28 15.46
CA ARG A 738 -3.91 26.95 14.59
C ARG A 738 -3.51 25.92 13.54
N LEU A 739 -2.40 26.17 12.83
CA LEU A 739 -1.89 25.23 11.82
C LEU A 739 -1.60 23.84 12.43
N PHE A 740 -0.98 23.82 13.62
CA PHE A 740 -0.74 22.56 14.34
C PHE A 740 -2.03 21.82 14.66
N LYS A 741 -3.03 22.51 15.22
CA LYS A 741 -4.31 21.91 15.63
C LYS A 741 -5.12 21.38 14.44
N GLU A 742 -5.07 22.10 13.32
CA GLU A 742 -5.78 21.77 12.09
C GLU A 742 -4.97 20.85 11.16
N ALA A 743 -3.76 20.44 11.59
CA ALA A 743 -2.79 19.65 10.80
C ALA A 743 -2.56 20.24 9.40
N LEU A 744 -2.33 21.57 9.33
CA LEU A 744 -2.09 22.29 8.10
C LEU A 744 -0.60 22.62 7.93
N PRO A 745 -0.06 22.59 6.69
CA PRO A 745 1.32 22.91 6.41
C PRO A 745 1.58 24.43 6.46
N ILE A 746 2.87 24.81 6.51
CA ILE A 746 3.29 26.23 6.67
C ILE A 746 2.78 27.14 5.55
N ALA A 747 2.62 26.65 4.31
CA ALA A 747 2.08 27.46 3.22
C ALA A 747 0.62 27.94 3.45
N LYS A 748 -0.08 27.40 4.47
CA LYS A 748 -1.42 27.81 4.88
C LYS A 748 -1.42 28.84 6.02
N PHE A 749 -0.26 29.38 6.39
CA PHE A 749 -0.14 30.47 7.35
C PHE A 749 -0.86 31.72 6.82
N ASP A 750 -1.66 32.38 7.67
CA ASP A 750 -2.39 33.59 7.29
C ASP A 750 -1.42 34.78 7.08
N PRO A 751 -1.26 35.31 5.86
CA PRO A 751 -0.37 36.42 5.61
C PRO A 751 -0.66 37.70 6.43
N LYS A 752 -1.88 37.86 6.92
CA LYS A 752 -2.27 38.99 7.77
C LYS A 752 -1.66 38.95 9.18
N LYS A 753 -1.11 37.78 9.56
CA LYS A 753 -0.44 37.55 10.83
C LYS A 753 1.08 37.68 10.76
N LEU A 754 1.61 38.01 9.59
CA LEU A 754 3.03 38.29 9.43
C LEU A 754 3.38 39.68 9.91
N GLY A 755 4.56 39.81 10.51
CA GLY A 755 5.16 41.10 10.81
C GLY A 755 5.60 41.81 9.53
N LYS A 756 6.11 43.01 9.70
CA LYS A 756 6.50 43.89 8.59
C LYS A 756 7.50 43.28 7.60
N HIS A 757 8.35 42.40 8.10
CA HIS A 757 9.43 41.74 7.33
C HIS A 757 9.17 40.25 7.11
N GLY A 758 7.99 39.78 7.51
CA GLY A 758 7.57 38.37 7.39
C GLY A 758 7.16 38.02 5.96
N ALA A 759 7.36 36.76 5.58
CA ALA A 759 6.96 36.22 4.29
C ALA A 759 6.57 34.72 4.39
N VAL A 760 5.59 34.34 3.61
CA VAL A 760 5.28 32.92 3.33
C VAL A 760 5.47 32.66 1.85
N VAL A 761 6.34 31.71 1.52
CA VAL A 761 6.67 31.37 0.13
C VAL A 761 6.35 29.90 -0.12
N PRO A 762 5.27 29.59 -0.87
CA PRO A 762 4.97 28.23 -1.28
C PRO A 762 6.04 27.67 -2.24
N VAL A 763 6.19 26.34 -2.28
CA VAL A 763 7.17 25.69 -3.20
C VAL A 763 6.84 25.90 -4.68
N GLU A 764 5.56 26.14 -5.01
CA GLU A 764 5.09 26.43 -6.37
C GLU A 764 5.45 27.82 -6.84
N ALA A 765 5.79 28.74 -5.93
CA ALA A 765 6.20 30.09 -6.28
C ALA A 765 7.58 30.08 -7.00
N PRO A 766 7.84 31.02 -7.91
CA PRO A 766 9.15 31.13 -8.54
C PRO A 766 10.28 31.18 -7.51
N GLY A 767 11.21 30.21 -7.58
CA GLY A 767 12.30 30.07 -6.63
C GLY A 767 11.91 29.48 -5.26
N GLY A 768 10.62 29.14 -5.03
CA GLY A 768 10.11 28.65 -3.74
C GLY A 768 10.83 27.42 -3.24
N VAL A 769 11.12 26.46 -4.11
CA VAL A 769 11.90 25.26 -3.77
C VAL A 769 13.29 25.62 -3.23
N MET A 770 13.99 26.55 -3.87
CA MET A 770 15.33 27.00 -3.44
C MET A 770 15.26 27.73 -2.08
N ILE A 771 14.29 28.63 -1.91
CA ILE A 771 14.08 29.38 -0.67
C ILE A 771 13.81 28.42 0.49
N ARG A 772 12.92 27.42 0.28
CA ARG A 772 12.62 26.37 1.24
C ARG A 772 13.87 25.54 1.58
N ASN A 773 14.60 25.07 0.59
CA ASN A 773 15.76 24.19 0.78
C ASN A 773 16.94 24.88 1.48
N THR A 774 17.01 26.20 1.48
CA THR A 774 18.12 26.99 2.03
C THR A 774 17.77 27.71 3.33
N LEU A 775 16.55 27.60 3.86
CA LEU A 775 16.16 28.29 5.09
C LEU A 775 17.16 28.05 6.22
N HIS A 776 17.52 26.77 6.47
CA HIS A 776 18.43 26.41 7.55
C HIS A 776 19.86 26.97 7.38
N ASN A 777 20.27 27.28 6.15
CA ASN A 777 21.57 27.87 5.86
C ASN A 777 21.56 29.40 6.04
N ARG A 778 20.57 30.10 5.45
CA ARG A 778 20.54 31.57 5.30
C ARG A 778 19.93 32.34 6.46
N LEU A 779 18.94 31.74 7.14
CA LEU A 779 18.25 32.42 8.24
C LEU A 779 19.08 32.34 9.52
N LYS A 780 19.32 33.49 10.17
CA LYS A 780 20.04 33.57 11.46
C LYS A 780 19.09 33.29 12.60
N ALA A 781 19.53 32.50 13.59
CA ALA A 781 18.82 32.23 14.83
C ALA A 781 19.80 31.83 15.95
N ASP A 782 19.37 31.85 17.23
CA ASP A 782 20.14 31.31 18.34
C ASP A 782 20.22 29.78 18.31
N ALA A 783 19.13 29.14 17.86
CA ALA A 783 19.07 27.69 17.74
C ALA A 783 18.40 27.25 16.41
N PHE A 784 18.88 26.11 15.91
CA PHE A 784 18.28 25.37 14.81
C PHE A 784 17.78 24.01 15.29
N ILE A 785 16.52 23.70 15.01
CA ILE A 785 15.91 22.41 15.29
C ILE A 785 15.53 21.75 13.97
N PRO A 786 16.34 20.80 13.46
CA PRO A 786 15.88 19.89 12.42
C PRO A 786 14.74 19.02 12.98
N GLY A 787 13.50 19.42 12.80
CA GLY A 787 12.31 18.67 13.22
C GLY A 787 11.76 17.73 12.13
N GLY A 788 12.16 17.95 10.88
CA GLY A 788 11.87 17.14 9.69
C GLY A 788 12.92 17.38 8.61
N GLY A 789 12.95 16.50 7.63
CA GLY A 789 13.90 16.54 6.52
C GLY A 789 14.45 15.16 6.19
N ARG A 790 15.16 15.07 5.06
CA ARG A 790 15.76 13.80 4.61
C ARG A 790 17.12 13.59 5.27
N PRO A 791 17.57 12.32 5.43
CA PRO A 791 18.94 12.02 5.85
C PRO A 791 19.97 12.74 5.00
N ALA A 792 21.09 13.14 5.61
CA ALA A 792 22.20 13.83 4.97
C ALA A 792 21.83 15.17 4.30
N THR A 793 20.83 15.88 4.82
CA THR A 793 20.49 17.23 4.31
C THR A 793 21.66 18.18 4.46
N ILE A 794 22.40 18.14 5.58
CA ILE A 794 23.69 18.79 5.73
C ILE A 794 24.76 17.72 5.73
N ASN A 795 25.71 17.80 4.78
CA ASN A 795 26.71 16.79 4.51
C ASN A 795 28.09 17.40 4.22
N GLU A 796 29.07 16.58 3.89
CA GLU A 796 30.47 16.97 3.65
C GLU A 796 30.61 17.97 2.49
N SER A 797 29.68 17.96 1.54
CA SER A 797 29.77 18.86 0.36
C SER A 797 29.13 20.23 0.60
N ASN A 798 28.20 20.36 1.55
CA ASN A 798 27.40 21.58 1.72
C ASN A 798 27.40 22.19 3.13
N TRP A 799 28.12 21.64 4.10
CA TRP A 799 28.13 22.16 5.47
C TRP A 799 28.59 23.63 5.57
N ARG A 800 29.44 24.09 4.61
CA ARG A 800 29.90 25.49 4.53
C ARG A 800 28.79 26.47 4.22
N ASP A 801 27.72 26.04 3.57
CA ASP A 801 26.54 26.87 3.30
C ASP A 801 25.80 27.28 4.58
N TYR A 802 26.02 26.54 5.66
CA TYR A 802 25.47 26.86 6.99
C TYR A 802 26.22 28.00 7.68
N LEU A 803 27.40 28.38 7.18
CA LEU A 803 28.20 29.49 7.73
C LEU A 803 27.81 30.82 7.08
N THR A 804 27.78 31.88 7.87
CA THR A 804 27.64 33.24 7.41
C THR A 804 28.93 33.70 6.67
N LYS A 805 28.88 34.85 5.98
CA LYS A 805 30.06 35.44 5.33
C LYS A 805 31.25 35.64 6.27
N ASP A 806 31.01 35.80 7.56
CA ASP A 806 32.03 35.99 8.60
C ASP A 806 32.55 34.66 9.13
N GLY A 807 32.21 33.52 8.52
CA GLY A 807 32.61 32.16 8.92
C GLY A 807 31.94 31.64 10.20
N LYS A 808 30.93 32.34 10.72
CA LYS A 808 30.17 31.92 11.91
C LYS A 808 28.95 31.09 11.50
N PRO A 809 28.53 30.11 12.32
CA PRO A 809 27.30 29.37 12.06
C PRO A 809 26.05 30.28 12.01
N SER A 810 25.13 30.01 11.10
CA SER A 810 23.85 30.74 11.01
C SER A 810 22.95 30.52 12.21
N ALA A 811 23.15 29.41 12.95
CA ALA A 811 22.69 29.20 14.31
C ALA A 811 23.79 28.45 15.11
N PRO A 812 24.25 28.99 16.25
CA PRO A 812 25.34 28.40 17.02
C PRO A 812 24.90 27.15 17.84
N ILE A 813 23.63 26.89 17.95
CA ILE A 813 23.05 25.71 18.59
C ILE A 813 22.31 24.90 17.55
N ILE A 814 22.53 23.56 17.49
CA ILE A 814 21.77 22.62 16.69
C ILE A 814 21.29 21.49 17.62
N VAL A 815 19.97 21.24 17.63
CA VAL A 815 19.34 20.14 18.39
C VAL A 815 18.58 19.26 17.44
N GLU A 816 19.13 18.08 17.08
CA GLU A 816 18.61 17.22 16.01
C GLU A 816 17.35 16.45 16.46
N GLY A 817 16.19 16.95 16.12
CA GLY A 817 14.92 16.25 16.28
C GLY A 817 14.71 15.18 15.18
N ALA A 818 15.08 15.50 13.93
CA ALA A 818 15.07 14.55 12.82
C ALA A 818 16.29 13.62 12.84
N ASN A 819 16.10 12.35 12.44
CA ASN A 819 17.18 11.39 12.37
C ASN A 819 18.10 11.66 11.16
N LEU A 820 19.42 11.56 11.37
CA LEU A 820 20.46 11.60 10.33
C LEU A 820 20.45 12.88 9.48
N PHE A 821 19.92 13.99 10.00
CA PHE A 821 19.86 15.25 9.25
C PHE A 821 21.26 15.78 8.89
N LEU A 822 22.21 15.67 9.84
CA LEU A 822 23.63 15.95 9.63
C LEU A 822 24.42 14.62 9.45
N THR A 823 25.32 14.60 8.47
CA THR A 823 26.30 13.50 8.39
C THR A 823 27.35 13.61 9.50
N PRO A 824 28.05 12.51 9.84
CA PRO A 824 29.13 12.56 10.84
C PRO A 824 30.23 13.57 10.48
N GLY A 825 30.64 13.66 9.22
CA GLY A 825 31.64 14.61 8.74
C GLY A 825 31.17 16.05 8.85
N ALA A 826 29.96 16.36 8.36
CA ALA A 826 29.40 17.71 8.50
C ALA A 826 29.26 18.14 9.97
N ARG A 827 28.85 17.21 10.85
CA ARG A 827 28.75 17.49 12.29
C ARG A 827 30.11 17.83 12.91
N LYS A 828 31.17 17.10 12.53
CA LYS A 828 32.56 17.37 12.97
C LYS A 828 33.01 18.76 12.55
N GLU A 829 32.79 19.13 11.31
CA GLU A 829 33.20 20.43 10.76
C GLU A 829 32.41 21.59 11.38
N LEU A 830 31.08 21.45 11.54
CA LEU A 830 30.26 22.48 12.20
C LEU A 830 30.58 22.60 13.70
N PHE A 831 30.93 21.52 14.37
CA PHE A 831 31.43 21.58 15.75
C PHE A 831 32.75 22.37 15.83
N ALA A 832 33.67 22.10 14.90
CA ALA A 832 34.92 22.86 14.79
C ALA A 832 34.70 24.34 14.48
N ALA A 833 33.61 24.66 13.73
CA ALA A 833 33.19 26.04 13.45
C ALA A 833 32.43 26.71 14.65
N GLY A 834 32.33 26.03 15.79
CA GLY A 834 31.76 26.58 17.02
C GLY A 834 30.30 26.28 17.27
N CYS A 835 29.66 25.38 16.53
CA CYS A 835 28.30 24.91 16.85
C CYS A 835 28.31 24.01 18.09
N LEU A 836 27.37 24.24 18.99
CA LEU A 836 26.97 23.29 20.03
C LEU A 836 25.90 22.35 19.42
N ILE A 837 26.24 21.08 19.26
CA ILE A 837 25.36 20.13 18.56
C ILE A 837 24.94 19.01 19.49
N PHE A 838 23.62 18.86 19.69
CA PHE A 838 23.01 17.67 20.27
C PHE A 838 22.54 16.74 19.17
N LYS A 839 23.24 15.59 19.08
CA LYS A 839 22.98 14.58 18.04
C LYS A 839 21.58 13.96 18.19
N ASP A 840 20.99 13.57 17.06
CA ASP A 840 19.69 12.91 16.95
C ASP A 840 19.47 11.75 17.93
N SER A 841 20.47 10.84 18.02
CA SER A 841 20.41 9.68 18.92
C SER A 841 20.32 10.04 20.43
N SER A 842 20.61 11.27 20.80
CA SER A 842 20.40 11.80 22.16
C SER A 842 19.14 12.66 22.24
N ALA A 843 19.02 13.65 21.37
CA ALA A 843 17.97 14.66 21.45
C ALA A 843 16.57 14.08 21.24
N ASN A 844 16.40 13.17 20.29
CA ASN A 844 15.08 12.61 19.93
C ASN A 844 14.77 11.25 20.57
N LYS A 845 15.54 10.77 21.54
CA LYS A 845 15.38 9.40 22.08
C LYS A 845 14.21 9.23 23.03
N CYS A 846 13.54 10.30 23.48
CA CYS A 846 12.47 10.22 24.46
C CYS A 846 11.30 9.34 23.99
N GLY A 847 10.89 9.46 22.73
CA GLY A 847 9.88 8.59 22.13
C GLY A 847 10.25 7.10 22.17
N VAL A 848 11.53 6.80 21.95
CA VAL A 848 12.05 5.42 22.02
C VAL A 848 12.02 4.89 23.45
N ILE A 849 12.38 5.71 24.44
CA ILE A 849 12.32 5.35 25.86
C ILE A 849 10.89 4.98 26.25
N CYS A 850 9.91 5.84 25.94
CA CYS A 850 8.49 5.56 26.20
C CYS A 850 8.03 4.25 25.58
N SER A 851 8.34 4.03 24.28
CA SER A 851 7.96 2.78 23.61
C SER A 851 8.66 1.56 24.20
N SER A 852 9.89 1.69 24.70
CA SER A 852 10.59 0.58 25.33
C SER A 852 9.87 0.11 26.59
N TYR A 853 9.40 1.03 27.41
CA TYR A 853 8.59 0.70 28.61
C TYR A 853 7.22 0.11 28.21
N GLU A 854 6.55 0.65 27.19
CA GLU A 854 5.29 0.12 26.66
C GLU A 854 5.45 -1.35 26.22
N ILE A 855 6.48 -1.62 25.43
CA ILE A 855 6.77 -2.97 24.96
C ILE A 855 7.14 -3.90 26.12
N GLY A 856 7.99 -3.46 27.04
CA GLY A 856 8.35 -4.24 28.20
C GLY A 856 7.12 -4.63 29.05
N ALA A 857 6.21 -3.69 29.27
CA ALA A 857 4.95 -3.97 29.97
C ALA A 857 4.04 -4.94 29.17
N SER A 858 3.96 -4.80 27.86
CA SER A 858 3.17 -5.69 26.99
C SER A 858 3.75 -7.12 26.90
N MET A 859 5.04 -7.30 27.19
CA MET A 859 5.68 -8.62 27.25
C MET A 859 5.48 -9.31 28.61
N LEU A 860 5.32 -8.53 29.67
CA LEU A 860 5.18 -9.03 31.05
C LEU A 860 3.72 -9.32 31.43
N LEU A 861 2.78 -8.60 30.83
CA LEU A 861 1.36 -8.65 31.15
C LEU A 861 0.56 -9.16 29.95
N ASP A 862 -0.39 -10.03 30.18
CA ASP A 862 -1.38 -10.36 29.17
C ASP A 862 -2.36 -9.19 28.96
N GLU A 863 -3.13 -9.23 27.86
CA GLU A 863 -4.07 -8.15 27.52
C GLU A 863 -5.10 -7.90 28.62
N LYS A 864 -5.56 -8.95 29.31
CA LYS A 864 -6.53 -8.85 30.41
C LYS A 864 -5.96 -8.14 31.63
N SER A 865 -4.68 -8.25 31.86
CA SER A 865 -3.95 -7.63 32.97
C SER A 865 -3.42 -6.24 32.61
N PHE A 866 -2.94 -6.06 31.35
CA PHE A 866 -2.32 -4.83 30.86
C PHE A 866 -3.33 -3.66 30.83
N MET A 867 -4.50 -3.87 30.22
CA MET A 867 -5.51 -2.82 30.08
C MET A 867 -6.06 -2.31 31.42
N PRO A 868 -6.41 -3.15 32.42
CA PRO A 868 -6.79 -2.70 33.75
C PRO A 868 -5.64 -2.00 34.51
N ALA A 869 -4.39 -2.46 34.32
CA ALA A 869 -3.23 -1.81 34.93
C ALA A 869 -3.01 -0.41 34.36
N LEU A 870 -3.11 -0.24 33.06
CA LEU A 870 -3.02 1.05 32.39
C LEU A 870 -4.10 2.01 32.90
N LYS A 871 -5.38 1.59 32.91
CA LYS A 871 -6.50 2.41 33.38
C LYS A 871 -6.43 2.82 34.84
N ARG A 872 -5.76 2.05 35.70
CA ARG A 872 -5.57 2.37 37.13
C ARG A 872 -4.47 3.39 37.37
N ASN A 873 -3.50 3.49 36.43
CA ASN A 873 -2.30 4.33 36.63
C ASN A 873 -2.28 5.57 35.72
N CYS A 874 -3.26 5.70 34.81
CA CYS A 874 -3.57 6.91 34.07
C CYS A 874 -4.74 7.66 34.70
#